data_b0a2ec8ef42cd047a2e73dee5e8f2cd1
#
_entry.id   b0a2ec8ef42cd047a2e73dee5e8f2cd1
#
_cell.length_a   1.000
_cell.length_b   1.000
_cell.length_c   1.000
_cell.angle_alpha   90.00
_cell.angle_beta   90.00
_cell.angle_gamma   90.00
#
_symmetry.space_group_name_H-M   'P 1'
#
loop_
_entity.id
_entity.type
_entity.pdbx_description
1 polymer ?
#
loop_
_entity_poly.entity_id
_entity_poly.type
_entity_poly.pdbx_seq_one_letter_code
_entity_poly.pdbx_strand_id
1 'polypeptide(L)'
;MIMKNIISNTKMLAALLMAGAAFTACSKDDNIIDEQPNGARTYKMTVDATIGEKAQTRGLYFDESALKVKWYDNDQVSVFPEAWSRTAYGTLTAAASENGSTTLTGNLTTLPAINDNLNLLFPRATWDYTGQTGVLLSDANSIEKKYDYALAPVTVNSVSGNEIATTTANFQNQQAIVKFTLQDNGGNAINATSLNISASSNKLVKNKSYRGAGTKTYYYGNSYYTVDNGSGGFDGEQHGNLVDNDLNTKWCQDKPSGNWYIEFHTASAIQVDGYMLRTGKDTWPETGRNPQSWVLYGKKNSGDSWSVIDTKTDNYDMPNASNAEQDFDADAPGQYQYFRLEISAIRGGNCMQMSEMRLFSYEYFEMGTTYGGLTVTPANATNEMTVALRNENASADTYTLTATVGGATYSFSQSDVTFENGKYYAITVKMQPKKVSSITLNKSSINLTIGSTQTLSVSSVAPDDAVDKSVTWSSNATGVATVDPTTGEVTAVAEGTATITATANDGSGKTATCSVTVYPEGTKVWDSSNCSDIYVSGTYASYTKEGITLSANADEIFATWNSGYYSGISFNAYKSGGFTFSNTLSKNFTKIEMTLNGPAGWDMATLGTGWSYSEDTMKGIYKVTWTDTATNTVDLLTGADMFNGESVKSIVFFMSE
;
A
#
# COMPACT_ATOMS: atom_id res chain seq x y z
N MET A 1 6.48 -50.76 -33.03
CA MET A 1 5.43 -51.25 -33.92
C MET A 1 4.42 -50.13 -34.02
N ILE A 2 4.57 -49.25 -35.00
CA ILE A 2 3.62 -49.00 -36.09
C ILE A 2 2.34 -48.33 -35.55
N MET A 3 1.96 -47.19 -35.88
CA MET A 3 1.81 -46.27 -37.00
C MET A 3 0.77 -45.23 -36.63
N LYS A 4 1.00 -43.97 -36.86
CA LYS A 4 0.61 -43.13 -38.03
C LYS A 4 -0.83 -42.65 -38.05
N ASN A 5 -0.90 -41.29 -38.00
CA ASN A 5 -1.77 -40.39 -38.77
C ASN A 5 -3.27 -40.72 -38.97
N ILE A 6 -4.09 -39.72 -38.73
CA ILE A 6 -5.00 -39.19 -39.77
C ILE A 6 -5.35 -37.72 -39.43
N ILE A 7 -5.04 -36.85 -40.37
CA ILE A 7 -5.58 -35.51 -40.57
C ILE A 7 -6.98 -35.67 -41.18
N SER A 8 -7.97 -34.97 -40.69
CA SER A 8 -9.14 -34.64 -41.49
C SER A 8 -9.74 -33.31 -41.11
N ASN A 9 -9.65 -32.40 -42.08
CA ASN A 9 -10.42 -31.18 -42.17
C ASN A 9 -11.91 -31.43 -42.13
N THR A 10 -12.64 -30.62 -41.35
CA THR A 10 -13.98 -30.19 -41.76
C THR A 10 -14.25 -28.79 -41.27
N LYS A 11 -14.34 -27.86 -42.20
CA LYS A 11 -15.00 -26.58 -42.04
C LYS A 11 -16.48 -26.85 -41.80
N MET A 12 -17.02 -26.27 -40.73
CA MET A 12 -18.44 -25.92 -40.72
C MET A 12 -18.66 -24.61 -40.00
N LEU A 13 -19.17 -23.70 -40.78
CA LEU A 13 -19.71 -22.40 -40.47
C LEU A 13 -20.94 -22.56 -39.60
N ALA A 14 -20.95 -21.89 -38.46
CA ALA A 14 -22.21 -21.51 -37.79
C ALA A 14 -22.00 -20.17 -37.12
N ALA A 15 -22.57 -19.16 -37.72
CA ALA A 15 -22.83 -17.87 -37.10
C ALA A 15 -23.91 -18.04 -36.04
N LEU A 16 -23.69 -17.52 -34.85
CA LEU A 16 -24.77 -17.00 -34.01
C LEU A 16 -24.28 -15.96 -33.01
N LEU A 17 -24.79 -14.77 -33.20
CA LEU A 17 -25.12 -13.66 -32.26
C LEU A 17 -24.18 -13.40 -31.07
N MET A 18 -23.39 -12.35 -31.17
CA MET A 18 -23.58 -11.04 -30.51
C MET A 18 -24.25 -11.10 -29.13
N ALA A 19 -23.43 -11.06 -28.11
CA ALA A 19 -23.67 -10.17 -26.99
C ALA A 19 -22.34 -9.49 -26.71
N GLY A 20 -22.20 -8.29 -27.26
CA GLY A 20 -21.04 -7.44 -27.07
C GLY A 20 -21.02 -6.95 -25.64
N ALA A 21 -20.04 -7.40 -24.88
CA ALA A 21 -19.45 -6.59 -23.85
C ALA A 21 -18.19 -6.00 -24.44
N ALA A 22 -18.34 -4.84 -25.04
CA ALA A 22 -17.21 -3.98 -25.35
C ALA A 22 -16.58 -3.57 -24.03
N PHE A 23 -15.54 -4.27 -23.63
CA PHE A 23 -14.54 -3.67 -22.77
C PHE A 23 -13.79 -2.66 -23.64
N THR A 24 -14.34 -1.44 -23.69
CA THR A 24 -13.56 -0.29 -24.06
C THR A 24 -12.43 -0.21 -23.03
N ALA A 25 -11.26 -0.68 -23.42
CA ALA A 25 -10.03 -0.22 -22.80
C ALA A 25 -10.11 1.30 -22.84
N CYS A 26 -10.14 1.93 -21.67
CA CYS A 26 -10.00 3.37 -21.52
C CYS A 26 -8.61 3.79 -22.01
N SER A 27 -8.49 4.02 -23.30
CA SER A 27 -7.61 5.03 -23.82
C SER A 27 -8.44 6.30 -24.05
N LYS A 28 -9.00 6.80 -22.96
CA LYS A 28 -9.54 8.15 -22.94
C LYS A 28 -8.43 9.06 -22.52
N ASP A 29 -7.51 9.29 -23.41
CA ASP A 29 -6.69 10.50 -23.43
C ASP A 29 -5.81 10.37 -24.66
N ASP A 30 -5.89 11.35 -25.49
CA ASP A 30 -5.23 11.57 -26.77
C ASP A 30 -5.99 11.11 -28.03
N ASN A 31 -7.32 11.21 -28.05
CA ASN A 31 -8.00 11.51 -29.28
C ASN A 31 -7.74 12.98 -29.64
N ILE A 32 -6.58 13.26 -30.20
CA ILE A 32 -6.51 14.39 -31.14
C ILE A 32 -7.23 13.86 -32.37
N ILE A 33 -8.53 14.13 -32.40
CA ILE A 33 -9.41 13.83 -33.52
C ILE A 33 -8.85 14.60 -34.71
N ASP A 34 -8.52 13.90 -35.74
CA ASP A 34 -8.19 14.41 -37.08
C ASP A 34 -9.48 14.87 -37.79
N GLU A 35 -10.37 15.54 -37.09
CA GLU A 35 -11.50 16.27 -37.62
C GLU A 35 -11.54 17.64 -36.98
N GLN A 36 -10.78 18.57 -37.56
CA GLN A 36 -10.93 20.00 -37.29
C GLN A 36 -12.20 20.49 -37.97
N PRO A 37 -13.23 20.89 -37.21
CA PRO A 37 -14.29 21.67 -37.78
C PRO A 37 -13.78 23.10 -37.98
N ASN A 38 -13.58 23.45 -39.23
CA ASN A 38 -13.37 24.82 -39.77
C ASN A 38 -12.04 25.52 -39.42
N GLY A 39 -11.04 25.35 -40.31
CA GLY A 39 -10.16 26.46 -40.65
C GLY A 39 -8.89 26.64 -39.83
N ALA A 40 -8.60 25.80 -38.84
CA ALA A 40 -7.28 25.80 -38.21
C ALA A 40 -6.24 25.24 -39.23
N ARG A 41 -5.18 26.00 -39.45
CA ARG A 41 -4.07 25.53 -40.34
C ARG A 41 -3.40 24.35 -39.65
N THR A 42 -3.33 23.22 -40.38
CA THR A 42 -2.51 22.08 -39.99
C THR A 42 -1.28 22.00 -40.88
N TYR A 43 -0.21 21.49 -40.30
CA TYR A 43 1.10 21.40 -40.97
C TYR A 43 1.51 19.94 -41.04
N LYS A 44 1.60 19.40 -42.26
CA LYS A 44 1.95 18.01 -42.50
C LYS A 44 3.43 17.78 -42.17
N MET A 45 3.72 16.84 -41.29
CA MET A 45 5.07 16.43 -40.97
C MET A 45 5.33 15.03 -41.47
N THR A 46 6.51 14.83 -42.05
CA THR A 46 7.01 13.54 -42.52
C THR A 46 8.41 13.32 -41.97
N VAL A 47 8.64 12.18 -41.31
CA VAL A 47 9.89 11.83 -40.66
C VAL A 47 10.27 10.40 -41.04
N ASP A 48 11.48 10.22 -41.57
CA ASP A 48 12.05 8.88 -41.68
C ASP A 48 12.52 8.45 -40.28
N ALA A 49 12.01 7.34 -39.83
CA ALA A 49 12.29 6.80 -38.52
C ALA A 49 13.06 5.48 -38.63
N THR A 50 14.12 5.39 -37.86
CA THR A 50 14.88 4.15 -37.70
C THR A 50 15.02 3.86 -36.21
N ILE A 51 15.20 2.59 -35.91
CA ILE A 51 15.60 2.16 -34.58
C ILE A 51 17.08 1.87 -34.69
N GLY A 52 17.90 2.58 -33.91
CA GLY A 52 19.36 2.49 -33.97
C GLY A 52 19.84 1.04 -33.83
N GLU A 53 21.01 0.71 -34.41
CA GLU A 53 21.59 -0.65 -34.46
C GLU A 53 21.79 -1.32 -33.06
N LYS A 54 21.57 -0.60 -31.97
CA LYS A 54 21.67 -1.10 -30.59
C LYS A 54 20.39 -0.96 -29.78
N ALA A 55 19.34 -0.42 -30.35
CA ALA A 55 18.07 -0.22 -29.66
C ALA A 55 17.08 -1.28 -30.11
N GLN A 56 16.66 -2.09 -29.16
CA GLN A 56 15.69 -3.17 -29.41
C GLN A 56 14.39 -2.75 -28.75
N THR A 57 13.51 -2.02 -29.48
CA THR A 57 12.10 -1.96 -29.10
C THR A 57 11.23 -1.34 -30.16
N ARG A 58 10.25 -1.97 -30.51
CA ARG A 58 8.87 -1.73 -30.89
C ARG A 58 8.33 -2.97 -31.56
N GLY A 59 7.22 -3.48 -31.00
CA GLY A 59 6.75 -4.79 -31.40
C GLY A 59 7.82 -5.85 -31.18
N LEU A 60 8.20 -6.03 -29.91
CA LEU A 60 9.17 -7.05 -29.53
C LEU A 60 8.74 -8.42 -30.03
N TYR A 61 9.62 -9.13 -30.72
CA TYR A 61 9.40 -10.52 -31.03
C TYR A 61 10.73 -11.28 -30.93
N PHE A 62 10.66 -12.57 -30.61
CA PHE A 62 11.82 -13.43 -30.63
C PHE A 62 12.01 -14.04 -31.99
N ASP A 63 13.21 -13.86 -32.52
CA ASP A 63 13.68 -14.57 -33.70
C ASP A 63 14.98 -15.28 -33.35
N GLU A 64 14.94 -16.59 -33.28
CA GLU A 64 16.07 -17.50 -33.07
C GLU A 64 16.96 -17.25 -31.85
N SER A 65 16.59 -16.49 -30.86
CA SER A 65 17.38 -16.12 -29.68
C SER A 65 17.66 -14.61 -29.51
N ALA A 66 17.25 -13.80 -30.45
CA ALA A 66 17.39 -12.35 -30.34
C ALA A 66 16.04 -11.65 -30.21
N LEU A 67 15.97 -10.64 -29.35
CA LEU A 67 14.83 -9.76 -29.31
C LEU A 67 14.90 -8.80 -30.48
N LYS A 68 13.93 -8.87 -31.40
CA LYS A 68 13.84 -8.01 -32.60
C LYS A 68 12.69 -7.03 -32.48
N VAL A 69 12.69 -6.02 -33.32
CA VAL A 69 11.82 -4.87 -33.28
C VAL A 69 11.16 -4.64 -34.62
N LYS A 70 9.86 -4.29 -34.60
CA LYS A 70 9.09 -3.88 -35.75
C LYS A 70 8.14 -2.74 -35.43
N TRP A 71 7.69 -2.03 -36.47
CA TRP A 71 6.62 -1.08 -36.41
C TRP A 71 5.29 -1.74 -36.76
N TYR A 72 4.26 -1.50 -35.99
CA TYR A 72 2.90 -1.88 -36.35
C TYR A 72 2.23 -0.75 -37.12
N ASP A 73 1.29 -1.11 -37.97
CA ASP A 73 0.47 -0.13 -38.68
C ASP A 73 -0.32 0.70 -37.66
N ASN A 74 -0.32 2.02 -37.86
CA ASN A 74 -0.92 3.00 -36.95
C ASN A 74 -0.28 3.14 -35.57
N ASP A 75 0.94 2.69 -35.35
CA ASP A 75 1.71 3.07 -34.18
C ASP A 75 1.83 4.60 -34.09
N GLN A 76 1.52 5.17 -32.96
CA GLN A 76 1.44 6.61 -32.75
C GLN A 76 2.67 7.17 -32.02
N VAL A 77 3.15 8.29 -32.50
CA VAL A 77 4.29 9.02 -31.95
C VAL A 77 3.87 10.46 -31.68
N SER A 78 3.99 10.90 -30.44
CA SER A 78 3.70 12.30 -30.06
C SER A 78 4.90 13.19 -30.34
N VAL A 79 4.68 14.37 -30.92
CA VAL A 79 5.71 15.37 -31.26
C VAL A 79 5.68 16.50 -30.26
N PHE A 80 6.77 16.74 -29.55
CA PHE A 80 6.94 17.81 -28.59
C PHE A 80 8.09 18.74 -28.99
N PRO A 81 8.02 20.06 -28.68
CA PRO A 81 9.20 20.92 -28.76
C PRO A 81 10.27 20.47 -27.75
N GLU A 82 11.53 20.88 -27.97
CA GLU A 82 12.65 20.56 -27.08
C GLU A 82 12.37 20.97 -25.62
N ALA A 83 11.74 22.11 -25.42
CA ALA A 83 11.39 22.65 -24.10
C ALA A 83 10.18 21.95 -23.42
N TRP A 84 9.72 20.81 -23.97
CA TRP A 84 8.59 20.04 -23.42
C TRP A 84 7.37 20.90 -23.08
N SER A 85 6.94 21.72 -24.04
CA SER A 85 5.74 22.50 -23.85
C SER A 85 4.55 21.59 -23.56
N ARG A 86 3.58 22.16 -22.90
CA ARG A 86 2.35 21.56 -22.44
C ARG A 86 1.61 20.66 -23.42
N THR A 87 1.54 21.04 -24.67
CA THR A 87 0.84 20.33 -25.75
C THR A 87 1.83 19.72 -26.71
N ALA A 88 1.61 18.46 -27.05
CA ALA A 88 2.22 17.90 -28.26
C ALA A 88 1.85 18.81 -29.45
N TYR A 89 2.78 19.07 -30.33
CA TYR A 89 2.49 19.79 -31.59
C TYR A 89 1.59 18.96 -32.48
N GLY A 90 1.54 17.64 -32.28
CA GLY A 90 0.71 16.72 -33.00
C GLY A 90 1.14 15.27 -32.80
N THR A 91 0.50 14.38 -33.55
CA THR A 91 0.78 12.95 -33.54
C THR A 91 1.14 12.51 -34.96
N LEU A 92 2.19 11.70 -35.06
CA LEU A 92 2.57 11.01 -36.28
C LEU A 92 2.19 9.54 -36.18
N THR A 93 1.83 8.91 -37.29
CA THR A 93 1.52 7.49 -37.39
C THR A 93 2.55 6.77 -38.25
N ALA A 94 2.87 5.54 -37.87
CA ALA A 94 3.78 4.67 -38.59
C ALA A 94 3.04 3.80 -39.61
N ALA A 95 3.72 3.47 -40.70
CA ALA A 95 3.37 2.31 -41.50
C ALA A 95 4.04 1.06 -40.93
N ALA A 96 3.40 -0.11 -41.08
CA ALA A 96 3.96 -1.38 -40.61
C ALA A 96 5.33 -1.68 -41.29
N SER A 97 6.29 -2.16 -40.50
CA SER A 97 7.62 -2.51 -40.97
C SER A 97 8.26 -3.57 -40.09
N GLU A 98 8.77 -4.63 -40.70
CA GLU A 98 9.45 -5.75 -40.06
C GLU A 98 10.95 -5.52 -39.84
N ASN A 99 11.52 -4.45 -40.42
CA ASN A 99 12.97 -4.19 -40.40
C ASN A 99 13.38 -3.03 -39.47
N GLY A 100 12.46 -2.55 -38.64
CA GLY A 100 12.73 -1.46 -37.69
C GLY A 100 12.79 -0.05 -38.30
N SER A 101 12.62 0.10 -39.64
CA SER A 101 12.58 1.40 -40.32
C SER A 101 11.18 1.68 -40.84
N THR A 102 10.68 2.90 -40.68
CA THR A 102 9.37 3.33 -41.19
C THR A 102 9.41 4.82 -41.53
N THR A 103 8.40 5.30 -42.21
CA THR A 103 8.12 6.72 -42.37
C THR A 103 6.93 7.07 -41.47
N LEU A 104 7.14 8.03 -40.58
CA LEU A 104 6.11 8.58 -39.71
C LEU A 104 5.45 9.78 -40.39
N THR A 105 4.14 9.81 -40.46
CA THR A 105 3.38 10.91 -41.10
C THR A 105 2.24 11.37 -40.22
N GLY A 106 1.97 12.67 -40.23
CA GLY A 106 0.85 13.24 -39.46
C GLY A 106 0.77 14.75 -39.59
N ASN A 107 -0.14 15.35 -38.84
CA ASN A 107 -0.38 16.79 -38.87
C ASN A 107 -0.03 17.40 -37.53
N LEU A 108 0.65 18.54 -37.56
CA LEU A 108 0.93 19.37 -36.41
C LEU A 108 -0.05 20.55 -36.36
N THR A 109 -0.44 20.94 -35.16
CA THR A 109 -1.24 22.14 -34.88
C THR A 109 -0.39 23.39 -34.74
N THR A 110 0.91 23.22 -34.51
CA THR A 110 1.88 24.31 -34.35
C THR A 110 2.96 24.17 -35.40
N LEU A 111 3.29 25.25 -36.08
CA LEU A 111 4.38 25.30 -37.06
C LEU A 111 5.71 25.53 -36.33
N PRO A 112 6.64 24.56 -36.31
CA PRO A 112 7.99 24.79 -35.82
C PRO A 112 8.81 25.61 -36.85
N ALA A 113 9.84 26.30 -36.35
CA ALA A 113 10.80 27.00 -37.20
C ALA A 113 11.88 26.05 -37.71
N ILE A 114 12.56 26.44 -38.80
CA ILE A 114 13.78 25.75 -39.27
C ILE A 114 14.84 25.81 -38.15
N ASN A 115 15.51 24.70 -37.90
CA ASN A 115 16.47 24.43 -36.84
C ASN A 115 15.85 24.26 -35.43
N ASP A 116 14.53 24.28 -35.29
CA ASP A 116 13.91 23.85 -34.03
C ASP A 116 14.21 22.38 -33.78
N ASN A 117 14.50 22.08 -32.51
CA ASN A 117 14.61 20.70 -32.04
C ASN A 117 13.25 20.23 -31.52
N LEU A 118 12.87 19.04 -31.92
CA LEU A 118 11.64 18.39 -31.51
C LEU A 118 11.97 17.03 -30.88
N ASN A 119 11.15 16.62 -29.93
CA ASN A 119 11.22 15.30 -29.30
C ASN A 119 10.03 14.44 -29.75
N LEU A 120 10.33 13.29 -30.30
CA LEU A 120 9.36 12.30 -30.72
C LEU A 120 9.26 11.22 -29.65
N LEU A 121 8.08 11.11 -28.99
CA LEU A 121 7.84 10.14 -27.92
C LEU A 121 6.91 9.04 -28.38
N PHE A 122 7.34 7.83 -28.10
CA PHE A 122 6.52 6.65 -28.28
C PHE A 122 6.25 5.96 -26.95
N PRO A 123 5.02 5.48 -26.75
CA PRO A 123 3.78 5.86 -27.45
C PRO A 123 3.13 7.10 -26.84
N ARG A 124 3.60 7.59 -25.69
CA ARG A 124 2.93 8.63 -24.91
C ARG A 124 3.91 9.54 -24.17
N ALA A 125 3.36 10.67 -23.69
CA ALA A 125 4.11 11.63 -22.87
C ALA A 125 4.36 11.16 -21.42
N THR A 126 3.59 10.18 -20.93
CA THR A 126 3.73 9.61 -19.58
C THR A 126 4.09 8.14 -19.67
N TRP A 127 5.14 7.75 -18.98
CA TRP A 127 5.60 6.38 -18.89
C TRP A 127 5.29 5.84 -17.51
N ASP A 128 4.64 4.68 -17.45
CA ASP A 128 4.27 4.00 -16.20
C ASP A 128 4.80 2.57 -16.22
N TYR A 129 5.75 2.28 -15.35
CA TYR A 129 6.36 0.95 -15.21
C TYR A 129 5.65 0.09 -14.16
N THR A 130 4.55 0.59 -13.55
CA THR A 130 3.80 -0.19 -12.56
C THR A 130 2.80 -1.14 -13.22
N GLY A 131 2.31 -2.11 -12.44
CA GLY A 131 1.27 -3.04 -12.90
C GLY A 131 1.74 -4.08 -13.93
N GLN A 132 3.05 -4.35 -14.01
CA GLN A 132 3.59 -5.38 -14.88
C GLN A 132 3.17 -6.79 -14.45
N THR A 133 2.85 -7.63 -15.41
CA THR A 133 2.43 -9.03 -15.22
C THR A 133 3.55 -10.04 -15.45
N GLY A 134 4.73 -9.58 -15.79
CA GLY A 134 5.88 -10.46 -16.05
C GLY A 134 5.88 -11.14 -17.41
N VAL A 135 5.01 -10.69 -18.34
CA VAL A 135 4.86 -11.26 -19.66
C VAL A 135 5.49 -10.34 -20.72
N LEU A 136 6.34 -10.91 -21.59
CA LEU A 136 7.01 -10.15 -22.64
C LEU A 136 6.07 -9.84 -23.81
N LEU A 137 5.35 -10.83 -24.31
CA LEU A 137 4.54 -10.78 -25.54
C LEU A 137 3.12 -11.33 -25.30
N SER A 138 2.21 -10.96 -26.20
CA SER A 138 0.89 -11.61 -26.37
C SER A 138 -0.18 -11.37 -25.29
N ASP A 139 0.08 -10.56 -24.28
CA ASP A 139 -0.88 -10.16 -23.25
C ASP A 139 -1.18 -8.67 -23.37
N ALA A 140 -2.38 -8.24 -22.97
CA ALA A 140 -2.77 -6.83 -22.96
C ALA A 140 -1.88 -5.98 -22.04
N ASN A 141 -1.30 -6.59 -20.99
CA ASN A 141 -0.35 -5.98 -20.06
C ASN A 141 1.09 -6.46 -20.30
N SER A 142 1.39 -7.02 -21.47
CA SER A 142 2.75 -7.40 -21.85
C SER A 142 3.66 -6.17 -22.01
N ILE A 143 4.96 -6.40 -21.94
CA ILE A 143 5.95 -5.33 -22.13
C ILE A 143 5.81 -4.74 -23.53
N GLU A 144 5.63 -5.58 -24.53
CA GLU A 144 5.41 -5.18 -25.93
C GLU A 144 4.30 -4.14 -26.10
N LYS A 145 3.18 -4.33 -25.40
CA LYS A 145 1.99 -3.48 -25.61
C LYS A 145 1.92 -2.26 -24.69
N LYS A 146 2.51 -2.35 -23.52
CA LYS A 146 2.28 -1.34 -22.49
C LYS A 146 3.54 -0.65 -21.96
N TYR A 147 4.69 -1.32 -21.98
CA TYR A 147 5.89 -0.85 -21.30
C TYR A 147 7.08 -0.63 -22.23
N ASP A 148 6.82 -0.55 -23.55
CA ASP A 148 7.84 -0.27 -24.56
C ASP A 148 7.90 1.22 -24.88
N TYR A 149 8.78 1.95 -24.19
CA TYR A 149 8.93 3.40 -24.30
C TYR A 149 10.21 3.76 -25.04
N ALA A 150 10.09 4.69 -26.02
CA ALA A 150 11.21 5.16 -26.79
C ALA A 150 11.13 6.68 -27.08
N LEU A 151 12.28 7.30 -27.25
CA LEU A 151 12.46 8.70 -27.52
C LEU A 151 13.41 8.91 -28.71
N ALA A 152 13.05 9.84 -29.61
CA ALA A 152 13.94 10.29 -30.68
C ALA A 152 13.95 11.82 -30.75
N PRO A 153 15.08 12.50 -30.57
CA PRO A 153 15.23 13.91 -30.93
C PRO A 153 15.35 14.03 -32.45
N VAL A 154 14.74 15.06 -33.03
CA VAL A 154 14.88 15.44 -34.43
C VAL A 154 15.03 16.95 -34.58
N THR A 155 15.70 17.43 -35.62
CA THR A 155 15.82 18.84 -35.96
C THR A 155 15.03 19.13 -37.22
N VAL A 156 14.31 20.22 -37.28
CA VAL A 156 13.55 20.68 -38.46
C VAL A 156 14.52 21.19 -39.51
N ASN A 157 14.57 20.51 -40.64
CA ASN A 157 15.47 20.84 -41.75
C ASN A 157 14.87 21.86 -42.72
N SER A 158 13.56 21.74 -42.95
CA SER A 158 12.86 22.65 -43.86
C SER A 158 11.38 22.78 -43.52
N VAL A 159 10.84 23.94 -43.83
CA VAL A 159 9.42 24.26 -43.81
C VAL A 159 9.06 24.87 -45.15
N SER A 160 8.19 24.21 -45.92
CA SER A 160 7.77 24.67 -47.26
C SER A 160 6.23 24.65 -47.33
N GLY A 161 5.63 25.83 -47.27
CA GLY A 161 4.17 25.94 -47.15
C GLY A 161 3.67 25.31 -45.86
N ASN A 162 2.89 24.23 -45.97
CA ASN A 162 2.37 23.46 -44.82
C ASN A 162 3.15 22.14 -44.61
N GLU A 163 4.24 21.91 -45.29
CA GLU A 163 5.02 20.67 -45.16
C GLU A 163 6.28 20.91 -44.32
N ILE A 164 6.56 20.01 -43.38
CA ILE A 164 7.70 20.02 -42.47
C ILE A 164 8.53 18.76 -42.71
N ALA A 165 9.84 18.95 -42.92
CA ALA A 165 10.80 17.85 -43.00
C ALA A 165 11.85 18.01 -41.88
N THR A 166 12.31 16.87 -41.35
CA THR A 166 13.28 16.83 -40.25
C THR A 166 14.47 15.92 -40.58
N THR A 167 15.44 15.89 -39.67
CA THR A 167 16.41 14.81 -39.62
C THR A 167 15.73 13.47 -39.39
N THR A 168 16.39 12.36 -39.71
CA THR A 168 15.92 11.02 -39.39
C THR A 168 15.76 10.84 -37.88
N ALA A 169 14.62 10.29 -37.45
CA ALA A 169 14.35 9.97 -36.05
C ALA A 169 14.99 8.64 -35.65
N ASN A 170 15.98 8.68 -34.79
CA ASN A 170 16.62 7.50 -34.24
C ASN A 170 16.08 7.22 -32.85
N PHE A 171 15.09 6.36 -32.75
CA PHE A 171 14.45 6.03 -31.46
C PHE A 171 15.38 5.24 -30.55
N GLN A 172 15.51 5.70 -29.32
CA GLN A 172 16.28 5.07 -28.27
C GLN A 172 15.33 4.56 -27.19
N ASN A 173 15.47 3.28 -26.84
CA ASN A 173 14.73 2.69 -25.75
C ASN A 173 15.06 3.32 -24.42
N GLN A 174 14.04 3.43 -23.59
CA GLN A 174 14.13 4.10 -22.32
C GLN A 174 14.15 3.15 -21.12
N GLN A 175 14.18 1.84 -21.36
CA GLN A 175 14.23 0.77 -20.35
C GLN A 175 15.13 -0.38 -20.77
N ALA A 176 15.60 -1.13 -19.78
CA ALA A 176 16.11 -2.49 -19.95
C ALA A 176 14.98 -3.50 -19.87
N ILE A 177 15.08 -4.60 -20.59
CA ILE A 177 14.18 -5.74 -20.47
C ILE A 177 14.92 -6.86 -19.74
N VAL A 178 14.41 -7.31 -18.59
CA VAL A 178 15.06 -8.32 -17.77
C VAL A 178 14.14 -9.51 -17.56
N LYS A 179 14.56 -10.68 -18.02
CA LYS A 179 13.92 -11.96 -17.69
C LYS A 179 14.59 -12.55 -16.45
N PHE A 180 13.85 -12.65 -15.37
CA PHE A 180 14.26 -13.34 -14.17
C PHE A 180 13.76 -14.79 -14.15
N THR A 181 14.63 -15.74 -13.85
CA THR A 181 14.29 -17.14 -13.56
C THR A 181 14.62 -17.41 -12.09
N LEU A 182 13.60 -17.64 -11.25
CA LEU A 182 13.73 -17.78 -9.81
C LEU A 182 13.92 -19.25 -9.42
N GLN A 183 14.97 -19.54 -8.65
CA GLN A 183 15.30 -20.87 -8.16
C GLN A 183 15.73 -20.80 -6.69
N ASP A 184 15.57 -21.90 -5.97
CA ASP A 184 16.23 -22.09 -4.67
C ASP A 184 17.71 -22.45 -4.83
N ASN A 185 18.41 -22.65 -3.71
CA ASN A 185 19.83 -23.07 -3.72
C ASN A 185 20.04 -24.45 -4.34
N GLY A 186 19.03 -25.32 -4.29
CA GLY A 186 19.05 -26.65 -4.89
C GLY A 186 18.79 -26.64 -6.40
N GLY A 187 18.38 -25.49 -6.98
CA GLY A 187 18.03 -25.36 -8.37
C GLY A 187 16.56 -25.64 -8.67
N ASN A 188 15.72 -25.84 -7.67
CA ASN A 188 14.29 -26.02 -7.87
C ASN A 188 13.62 -24.69 -8.17
N ALA A 189 12.60 -24.73 -9.02
CA ALA A 189 11.81 -23.55 -9.39
C ALA A 189 11.05 -22.96 -8.20
N ILE A 190 11.13 -21.64 -8.03
CA ILE A 190 10.34 -20.87 -7.04
C ILE A 190 9.19 -20.18 -7.77
N ASN A 191 8.00 -20.78 -7.77
CA ASN A 191 6.82 -20.25 -8.41
C ASN A 191 6.19 -19.15 -7.53
N ALA A 192 6.52 -17.91 -7.82
CA ALA A 192 6.08 -16.75 -7.07
C ALA A 192 4.76 -16.16 -7.60
N THR A 193 3.92 -15.68 -6.70
CA THR A 193 2.70 -14.92 -7.00
C THR A 193 2.98 -13.42 -7.18
N SER A 194 4.13 -12.96 -6.70
CA SER A 194 4.63 -11.59 -6.95
C SER A 194 6.14 -11.53 -6.83
N LEU A 195 6.75 -10.60 -7.57
CA LEU A 195 8.16 -10.26 -7.48
C LEU A 195 8.28 -8.75 -7.29
N ASN A 196 8.82 -8.32 -6.16
CA ASN A 196 9.21 -6.93 -5.92
C ASN A 196 10.69 -6.74 -6.27
N ILE A 197 10.99 -5.66 -6.96
CA ILE A 197 12.34 -5.28 -7.40
C ILE A 197 12.61 -3.89 -6.87
N SER A 198 13.69 -3.73 -6.12
CA SER A 198 14.14 -2.44 -5.60
C SER A 198 15.62 -2.21 -5.91
N ALA A 199 16.02 -0.94 -5.95
CA ALA A 199 17.39 -0.49 -6.13
C ALA A 199 17.82 0.36 -4.94
N SER A 200 19.05 0.19 -4.45
CA SER A 200 19.53 0.87 -3.24
C SER A 200 19.66 2.39 -3.42
N SER A 201 19.90 2.87 -4.63
CA SER A 201 19.89 4.30 -4.97
C SER A 201 18.50 4.94 -4.87
N ASN A 202 17.43 4.12 -4.81
CA ASN A 202 16.04 4.54 -4.91
C ASN A 202 15.76 5.37 -6.18
N LYS A 203 16.42 5.04 -7.29
CA LYS A 203 16.28 5.69 -8.61
C LYS A 203 15.62 4.81 -9.67
N LEU A 204 15.03 3.68 -9.23
CA LEU A 204 14.21 2.84 -10.10
C LEU A 204 12.89 3.58 -10.39
N VAL A 205 12.62 3.81 -11.66
CA VAL A 205 11.48 4.64 -12.11
C VAL A 205 10.20 3.84 -12.01
N LYS A 206 9.23 4.38 -11.30
CA LYS A 206 7.83 3.91 -11.31
C LYS A 206 7.04 4.61 -12.40
N ASN A 207 7.07 5.92 -12.38
CA ASN A 207 6.41 6.75 -13.38
C ASN A 207 7.34 7.89 -13.79
N LYS A 208 7.32 8.22 -15.07
CA LYS A 208 7.96 9.42 -15.60
C LYS A 208 6.98 10.15 -16.51
N SER A 209 6.68 11.39 -16.18
CA SER A 209 5.84 12.25 -16.99
C SER A 209 6.69 13.36 -17.59
N TYR A 210 6.55 13.59 -18.87
CA TYR A 210 7.15 14.74 -19.56
C TYR A 210 6.24 15.96 -19.52
N ARG A 211 5.12 15.87 -18.81
CA ARG A 211 4.24 16.98 -18.50
C ARG A 211 3.96 17.01 -17.01
N GLY A 212 4.11 18.15 -16.41
CA GLY A 212 3.66 18.41 -15.07
C GLY A 212 2.98 19.74 -14.97
N ALA A 213 1.82 19.75 -14.32
CA ALA A 213 1.22 20.99 -13.89
C ALA A 213 2.03 21.52 -12.70
N GLY A 214 2.68 22.65 -12.92
CA GLY A 214 3.28 23.43 -11.85
C GLY A 214 2.27 24.30 -11.13
N THR A 215 2.70 25.47 -10.72
CA THR A 215 1.85 26.43 -10.05
C THR A 215 0.70 26.87 -10.94
N LYS A 216 -0.53 26.86 -10.42
CA LYS A 216 -1.68 27.48 -11.08
C LYS A 216 -1.53 29.00 -11.07
N THR A 217 -1.68 29.61 -12.23
CA THR A 217 -1.82 31.06 -12.35
C THR A 217 -3.24 31.38 -12.74
N TYR A 218 -3.98 32.03 -11.86
CA TYR A 218 -5.35 32.44 -12.12
C TYR A 218 -5.38 33.81 -12.81
N TYR A 219 -6.25 33.92 -13.81
CA TYR A 219 -6.62 35.19 -14.43
C TYR A 219 -7.91 35.68 -13.80
N TYR A 220 -7.97 36.90 -13.33
CA TYR A 220 -9.15 37.42 -12.63
C TYR A 220 -9.26 38.91 -12.67
N GLY A 221 -10.54 39.36 -12.58
CA GLY A 221 -10.93 40.74 -12.44
C GLY A 221 -10.88 41.58 -13.72
N ASN A 222 -11.36 42.78 -13.61
CA ASN A 222 -11.45 43.74 -14.70
C ASN A 222 -10.12 44.15 -15.35
N SER A 223 -9.00 43.76 -14.76
CA SER A 223 -7.67 43.90 -15.39
C SER A 223 -7.40 42.86 -16.47
N TYR A 224 -8.09 41.74 -16.44
CA TYR A 224 -7.97 40.65 -17.42
C TYR A 224 -9.17 40.52 -18.33
N TYR A 225 -10.42 40.73 -17.79
CA TYR A 225 -11.66 40.44 -18.49
C TYR A 225 -12.43 41.70 -18.83
N THR A 226 -12.96 41.74 -20.04
CA THR A 226 -13.97 42.66 -20.48
C THR A 226 -15.24 41.87 -20.77
N VAL A 227 -16.34 42.22 -20.11
CA VAL A 227 -17.64 41.56 -20.33
C VAL A 227 -18.28 42.09 -21.60
N ASP A 228 -18.68 41.19 -22.50
CA ASP A 228 -19.24 41.51 -23.80
C ASP A 228 -20.78 41.42 -23.79
N ASN A 229 -21.32 40.34 -23.20
CA ASN A 229 -22.74 40.03 -23.23
C ASN A 229 -23.12 39.04 -22.12
N GLY A 230 -24.41 38.87 -21.87
CA GLY A 230 -24.92 37.89 -20.92
C GLY A 230 -26.44 37.91 -20.77
N SER A 231 -26.95 36.89 -20.08
CA SER A 231 -28.41 36.74 -19.93
C SER A 231 -29.05 37.70 -18.91
N GLY A 232 -28.25 38.54 -18.24
CA GLY A 232 -28.72 39.49 -17.25
C GLY A 232 -28.53 39.04 -15.81
N GLY A 233 -29.33 39.52 -14.89
CA GLY A 233 -29.30 39.23 -13.45
C GLY A 233 -30.29 40.10 -12.71
N PHE A 234 -30.46 39.92 -11.41
CA PHE A 234 -31.20 40.82 -10.56
C PHE A 234 -30.44 42.15 -10.38
N ASP A 235 -31.13 43.17 -9.89
CA ASP A 235 -30.49 44.47 -9.62
C ASP A 235 -29.32 44.31 -8.62
N GLY A 236 -28.15 44.77 -9.04
CA GLY A 236 -26.90 44.57 -8.30
C GLY A 236 -26.31 43.16 -8.36
N GLU A 237 -26.95 42.20 -9.04
CA GLU A 237 -26.51 40.81 -9.16
C GLU A 237 -26.39 40.36 -10.63
N GLN A 238 -25.81 41.21 -11.47
CA GLN A 238 -25.68 40.98 -12.91
C GLN A 238 -24.60 39.95 -13.26
N HIS A 239 -24.70 39.40 -14.48
CA HIS A 239 -23.73 38.40 -14.97
C HIS A 239 -22.28 38.88 -14.92
N GLY A 240 -22.00 40.16 -15.08
CA GLY A 240 -20.64 40.70 -14.99
C GLY A 240 -19.99 40.54 -13.64
N ASN A 241 -20.78 40.38 -12.57
CA ASN A 241 -20.22 40.09 -11.23
C ASN A 241 -19.51 38.74 -11.12
N LEU A 242 -19.70 37.88 -12.13
CA LEU A 242 -19.00 36.56 -12.13
C LEU A 242 -17.50 36.67 -12.40
N VAL A 243 -17.04 37.77 -12.99
CA VAL A 243 -15.64 37.95 -13.42
C VAL A 243 -15.05 39.30 -12.95
N ASP A 244 -15.64 39.97 -11.95
CA ASP A 244 -15.22 41.28 -11.47
C ASP A 244 -14.13 41.22 -10.37
N ASN A 245 -13.85 40.06 -9.84
CA ASN A 245 -12.95 39.80 -8.72
C ASN A 245 -13.36 40.44 -7.39
N ASP A 246 -14.67 40.79 -7.24
CA ASP A 246 -15.22 41.18 -5.95
C ASP A 246 -15.99 40.00 -5.33
N LEU A 247 -15.39 39.38 -4.34
CA LEU A 247 -15.94 38.20 -3.66
C LEU A 247 -17.23 38.49 -2.88
N ASN A 248 -17.65 39.77 -2.77
CA ASN A 248 -18.91 40.19 -2.11
C ASN A 248 -20.06 40.32 -3.08
N THR A 249 -19.79 40.39 -4.37
CA THR A 249 -20.80 40.41 -5.43
C THR A 249 -21.14 38.96 -5.84
N LYS A 250 -22.19 38.81 -6.61
CA LYS A 250 -22.60 37.56 -7.24
C LYS A 250 -23.42 37.81 -8.48
N TRP A 251 -23.45 36.84 -9.37
CA TRP A 251 -24.45 36.70 -10.40
C TRP A 251 -25.60 35.87 -9.88
N CYS A 252 -26.82 36.41 -9.86
CA CYS A 252 -28.01 35.67 -9.51
C CYS A 252 -29.13 36.02 -10.49
N GLN A 253 -29.78 35.00 -11.05
CA GLN A 253 -30.82 35.20 -12.06
C GLN A 253 -31.81 34.04 -12.07
N ASP A 254 -33.12 34.36 -12.15
CA ASP A 254 -34.14 33.38 -12.50
C ASP A 254 -33.89 32.78 -13.87
N LYS A 255 -34.47 31.61 -14.14
CA LYS A 255 -34.27 30.92 -15.40
C LYS A 255 -34.73 31.78 -16.58
N PRO A 256 -33.82 32.17 -17.49
CA PRO A 256 -34.20 32.91 -18.70
C PRO A 256 -34.97 32.01 -19.69
N SER A 257 -35.45 32.59 -20.80
CA SER A 257 -36.10 31.82 -21.86
C SER A 257 -35.20 30.81 -22.58
N GLY A 258 -33.88 30.85 -22.32
CA GLY A 258 -32.85 29.93 -22.78
C GLY A 258 -31.98 29.46 -21.64
N ASN A 259 -30.71 29.33 -21.89
CA ASN A 259 -29.68 29.01 -20.87
C ASN A 259 -29.16 30.30 -20.22
N TRP A 260 -28.69 30.23 -19.00
CA TRP A 260 -27.88 31.29 -18.42
C TRP A 260 -26.56 31.37 -19.15
N TYR A 261 -26.08 32.56 -19.53
CA TYR A 261 -24.79 32.70 -20.15
C TYR A 261 -24.13 34.03 -19.86
N ILE A 262 -22.79 34.02 -19.92
CA ILE A 262 -21.94 35.21 -19.96
C ILE A 262 -20.91 35.05 -21.06
N GLU A 263 -20.66 36.14 -21.81
CA GLU A 263 -19.56 36.26 -22.77
C GLU A 263 -18.61 37.34 -22.30
N PHE A 264 -17.34 37.04 -22.36
CA PHE A 264 -16.28 37.97 -22.00
C PHE A 264 -15.00 37.66 -22.80
N HIS A 265 -14.08 38.63 -22.86
CA HIS A 265 -12.81 38.44 -23.54
C HIS A 265 -11.63 39.02 -22.74
N THR A 266 -10.42 38.64 -23.14
CA THR A 266 -9.15 39.17 -22.66
C THR A 266 -8.52 40.07 -23.71
N ALA A 267 -7.56 40.94 -23.32
CA ALA A 267 -6.89 41.87 -24.23
C ALA A 267 -6.11 41.12 -25.34
N SER A 268 -5.62 39.91 -25.05
CA SER A 268 -4.94 39.03 -25.99
C SER A 268 -5.25 37.58 -25.64
N ALA A 269 -4.97 36.64 -26.54
CA ALA A 269 -5.19 35.24 -26.27
C ALA A 269 -4.33 34.78 -25.06
N ILE A 270 -4.97 34.08 -24.15
CA ILE A 270 -4.35 33.49 -22.96
C ILE A 270 -4.42 31.98 -23.00
N GLN A 271 -3.50 31.33 -22.32
CA GLN A 271 -3.54 29.91 -22.13
C GLN A 271 -4.58 29.56 -21.07
N VAL A 272 -5.52 28.68 -21.40
CA VAL A 272 -6.53 28.19 -20.47
C VAL A 272 -6.36 26.69 -20.29
N ASP A 273 -6.12 26.29 -19.04
CA ASP A 273 -5.94 24.90 -18.62
C ASP A 273 -7.11 24.40 -17.82
N GLY A 274 -7.87 25.35 -17.34
CA GLY A 274 -9.04 25.09 -16.54
C GLY A 274 -9.63 26.38 -16.02
N TYR A 275 -10.59 26.22 -15.16
CA TYR A 275 -11.30 27.33 -14.55
C TYR A 275 -11.77 26.99 -13.15
N MET A 276 -11.90 27.99 -12.33
CA MET A 276 -12.46 27.92 -11.00
C MET A 276 -13.87 28.52 -11.03
N LEU A 277 -14.81 27.87 -10.39
CA LEU A 277 -16.14 28.44 -10.07
C LEU A 277 -16.28 28.56 -8.56
N ARG A 278 -16.86 29.66 -8.12
CA ARG A 278 -17.10 29.95 -6.72
C ARG A 278 -18.59 30.11 -6.45
N THR A 279 -19.07 29.45 -5.40
CA THR A 279 -20.46 29.53 -4.94
C THR A 279 -20.79 30.90 -4.39
N GLY A 280 -22.05 31.28 -4.44
CA GLY A 280 -22.52 32.55 -3.90
C GLY A 280 -22.35 32.67 -2.38
N LYS A 281 -22.31 33.90 -1.87
CA LYS A 281 -22.15 34.18 -0.43
C LYS A 281 -23.28 33.62 0.44
N ASP A 282 -24.44 33.37 -0.16
CA ASP A 282 -25.67 32.85 0.45
C ASP A 282 -26.10 31.50 -0.16
N THR A 283 -25.14 30.75 -0.71
CA THR A 283 -25.39 29.37 -1.24
C THR A 283 -25.90 28.44 -0.15
N TRP A 284 -25.40 28.57 1.08
CA TRP A 284 -25.94 27.80 2.19
C TRP A 284 -27.05 28.59 2.90
N PRO A 285 -28.25 28.02 3.11
CA PRO A 285 -28.69 26.65 2.80
C PRO A 285 -29.22 26.41 1.37
N GLU A 286 -29.19 27.39 0.49
CA GLU A 286 -29.79 27.38 -0.85
C GLU A 286 -28.92 26.64 -1.91
N THR A 287 -28.42 25.46 -1.58
CA THR A 287 -27.49 24.71 -2.45
C THR A 287 -28.06 24.31 -3.81
N GLY A 288 -29.37 24.32 -3.96
CA GLY A 288 -30.05 24.06 -5.23
C GLY A 288 -29.73 25.07 -6.35
N ARG A 289 -29.21 26.24 -6.01
CA ARG A 289 -28.89 27.32 -6.95
C ARG A 289 -27.56 27.13 -7.68
N ASN A 290 -26.75 26.16 -7.27
CA ASN A 290 -25.47 25.87 -7.91
C ASN A 290 -25.66 25.27 -9.30
N PRO A 291 -24.81 25.61 -10.29
CA PRO A 291 -24.77 24.95 -11.57
C PRO A 291 -24.62 23.42 -11.44
N GLN A 292 -25.32 22.71 -12.31
CA GLN A 292 -25.25 21.24 -12.43
C GLN A 292 -24.80 20.80 -13.82
N SER A 293 -25.23 21.55 -14.86
CA SER A 293 -24.77 21.27 -16.22
C SER A 293 -24.40 22.55 -16.92
N TRP A 294 -23.22 22.60 -17.52
CA TRP A 294 -22.72 23.79 -18.22
C TRP A 294 -21.69 23.41 -19.28
N VAL A 295 -21.41 24.34 -20.17
CA VAL A 295 -20.37 24.29 -21.18
C VAL A 295 -19.57 25.59 -21.12
N LEU A 296 -18.25 25.46 -21.08
CA LEU A 296 -17.34 26.56 -21.30
C LEU A 296 -16.85 26.51 -22.75
N TYR A 297 -17.04 27.58 -23.46
CA TYR A 297 -16.58 27.76 -24.83
C TYR A 297 -15.43 28.77 -24.90
N GLY A 298 -14.57 28.60 -25.92
CA GLY A 298 -13.54 29.59 -26.26
C GLY A 298 -13.37 29.75 -27.77
N LYS A 299 -12.79 30.89 -28.18
CA LYS A 299 -12.33 31.13 -29.53
C LYS A 299 -11.15 32.10 -29.55
N LYS A 300 -10.33 32.07 -30.61
CA LYS A 300 -9.13 32.90 -30.71
C LYS A 300 -9.41 34.31 -31.17
N ASN A 301 -10.31 34.48 -32.16
CA ASN A 301 -10.65 35.76 -32.72
C ASN A 301 -12.17 36.01 -32.60
N SER A 302 -12.59 37.25 -32.61
CA SER A 302 -14.00 37.62 -32.45
C SER A 302 -14.90 37.00 -33.52
N GLY A 303 -14.42 36.84 -34.75
CA GLY A 303 -15.17 36.27 -35.88
C GLY A 303 -15.17 34.74 -35.95
N ASP A 304 -14.41 34.06 -35.12
CA ASP A 304 -14.32 32.59 -35.11
C ASP A 304 -15.60 31.95 -34.52
N SER A 305 -15.88 30.73 -34.90
CA SER A 305 -16.90 29.90 -34.23
C SER A 305 -16.46 29.51 -32.83
N TRP A 306 -17.43 29.34 -31.93
CA TRP A 306 -17.18 28.83 -30.59
C TRP A 306 -16.71 27.39 -30.62
N SER A 307 -15.64 27.09 -29.90
CA SER A 307 -15.14 25.75 -29.63
C SER A 307 -15.40 25.38 -28.18
N VAL A 308 -15.76 24.15 -27.91
CA VAL A 308 -15.94 23.67 -26.53
C VAL A 308 -14.57 23.54 -25.85
N ILE A 309 -14.42 24.20 -24.70
CA ILE A 309 -13.26 24.04 -23.81
C ILE A 309 -13.51 22.92 -22.81
N ASP A 310 -14.72 22.89 -22.25
CA ASP A 310 -15.12 21.91 -21.24
C ASP A 310 -16.63 21.72 -21.20
N THR A 311 -17.07 20.50 -20.87
CA THR A 311 -18.50 20.18 -20.68
C THR A 311 -18.70 19.43 -19.37
N LYS A 312 -19.58 19.94 -18.52
CA LYS A 312 -20.04 19.25 -17.32
C LYS A 312 -21.52 18.95 -17.41
N THR A 313 -21.87 17.67 -17.26
CA THR A 313 -23.26 17.18 -17.28
C THR A 313 -23.54 16.47 -15.97
N ASP A 314 -24.67 16.82 -15.32
CA ASP A 314 -25.08 16.26 -14.03
C ASP A 314 -23.95 16.27 -12.99
N ASN A 315 -23.18 17.36 -12.96
CA ASN A 315 -22.02 17.52 -12.09
C ASN A 315 -22.45 18.00 -10.69
N TYR A 316 -21.91 17.36 -9.66
CA TYR A 316 -22.17 17.66 -8.25
C TYR A 316 -20.91 18.08 -7.48
N ASP A 317 -19.81 18.40 -8.18
CA ASP A 317 -18.54 18.76 -7.53
C ASP A 317 -18.55 20.16 -6.92
N MET A 318 -19.46 21.05 -7.38
CA MET A 318 -19.62 22.36 -6.76
C MET A 318 -19.96 22.20 -5.27
N PRO A 319 -19.23 22.88 -4.35
CA PRO A 319 -19.45 22.73 -2.91
C PRO A 319 -20.85 23.14 -2.44
N ASN A 320 -21.36 22.46 -1.43
CA ASN A 320 -22.60 22.82 -0.73
C ASN A 320 -22.35 23.85 0.40
N ALA A 321 -21.45 24.80 0.16
CA ALA A 321 -21.06 25.83 1.12
C ALA A 321 -21.03 27.18 0.46
N SER A 322 -21.27 28.26 1.21
CA SER A 322 -21.15 29.64 0.72
C SER A 322 -19.67 30.01 0.53
N ASN A 323 -19.41 30.80 -0.51
CA ASN A 323 -18.08 31.32 -0.84
C ASN A 323 -16.99 30.23 -1.03
N ALA A 324 -17.39 29.04 -1.44
CA ALA A 324 -16.47 27.92 -1.64
C ALA A 324 -16.07 27.80 -3.12
N GLU A 325 -14.81 27.51 -3.36
CA GLU A 325 -14.20 27.42 -4.68
C GLU A 325 -14.05 25.97 -5.11
N GLN A 326 -14.26 25.71 -6.41
CA GLN A 326 -14.03 24.44 -7.06
C GLN A 326 -13.32 24.64 -8.39
N ASP A 327 -12.20 23.99 -8.54
CA ASP A 327 -11.42 23.98 -9.78
C ASP A 327 -11.88 22.84 -10.70
N PHE A 328 -11.90 23.14 -12.00
CA PHE A 328 -12.18 22.20 -13.08
C PHE A 328 -11.08 22.29 -14.12
N ASP A 329 -10.40 21.20 -14.38
CA ASP A 329 -9.47 21.10 -15.49
C ASP A 329 -10.26 21.03 -16.81
N ALA A 330 -9.79 21.73 -17.83
CA ALA A 330 -10.45 21.81 -19.13
C ALA A 330 -10.23 20.53 -19.95
N ASP A 331 -11.27 20.01 -20.58
CA ASP A 331 -11.18 18.87 -21.50
C ASP A 331 -10.37 19.23 -22.77
N ALA A 332 -10.50 20.48 -23.25
CA ALA A 332 -9.76 21.01 -24.39
C ALA A 332 -8.96 22.25 -24.02
N PRO A 333 -7.84 22.08 -23.28
CA PRO A 333 -6.99 23.19 -22.91
C PRO A 333 -6.32 23.83 -24.15
N GLY A 334 -6.16 25.16 -24.15
CA GLY A 334 -5.64 25.86 -25.33
C GLY A 334 -5.50 27.37 -25.18
N GLN A 335 -5.13 28.02 -26.29
CA GLN A 335 -5.02 29.48 -26.40
C GLN A 335 -6.35 30.07 -26.87
N TYR A 336 -6.98 30.88 -26.04
CA TYR A 336 -8.27 31.51 -26.32
C TYR A 336 -8.24 32.98 -25.91
N GLN A 337 -9.03 33.79 -26.57
CA GLN A 337 -9.17 35.21 -26.24
C GLN A 337 -10.63 35.57 -25.84
N TYR A 338 -11.60 34.90 -26.43
CA TYR A 338 -13.05 35.11 -26.19
C TYR A 338 -13.62 33.87 -25.53
N PHE A 339 -14.48 34.07 -24.55
CA PHE A 339 -15.03 33.00 -23.72
C PHE A 339 -16.55 33.15 -23.60
N ARG A 340 -17.22 32.01 -23.48
CA ARG A 340 -18.63 31.93 -23.13
C ARG A 340 -18.86 30.79 -22.15
N LEU A 341 -19.36 31.12 -20.95
CA LEU A 341 -19.88 30.11 -20.04
C LEU A 341 -21.41 30.05 -20.26
N GLU A 342 -21.92 28.85 -20.52
CA GLU A 342 -23.35 28.62 -20.74
C GLU A 342 -23.83 27.53 -19.79
N ILE A 343 -24.80 27.84 -18.92
CA ILE A 343 -25.34 26.96 -17.89
C ILE A 343 -26.72 26.50 -18.33
N SER A 344 -26.93 25.20 -18.48
CA SER A 344 -28.18 24.59 -18.94
C SER A 344 -29.04 24.05 -17.80
N ALA A 345 -28.45 23.71 -16.66
CA ALA A 345 -29.14 23.16 -15.49
C ALA A 345 -28.51 23.62 -14.18
N ILE A 346 -29.31 23.70 -13.15
CA ILE A 346 -28.94 23.90 -11.74
C ILE A 346 -29.46 22.74 -10.91
N ARG A 347 -28.91 22.54 -9.71
CA ARG A 347 -29.27 21.41 -8.84
C ARG A 347 -30.73 21.40 -8.39
N GLY A 348 -31.38 22.57 -8.32
CA GLY A 348 -32.79 22.68 -7.96
C GLY A 348 -33.22 24.13 -7.84
N GLY A 349 -34.54 24.36 -7.84
CA GLY A 349 -35.09 25.70 -7.81
C GLY A 349 -35.12 26.39 -9.18
N ASN A 350 -35.40 27.73 -9.20
CA ASN A 350 -35.57 28.50 -10.42
C ASN A 350 -34.50 29.58 -10.63
N CYS A 351 -33.63 29.81 -9.65
CA CYS A 351 -32.60 30.84 -9.66
C CYS A 351 -31.21 30.25 -9.60
N MET A 352 -30.35 30.57 -10.56
CA MET A 352 -28.94 30.24 -10.58
C MET A 352 -28.15 31.32 -9.85
N GLN A 353 -27.13 30.95 -9.07
CA GLN A 353 -26.19 31.90 -8.49
C GLN A 353 -24.75 31.39 -8.43
N MET A 354 -23.82 32.31 -8.65
CA MET A 354 -22.38 32.15 -8.46
C MET A 354 -21.73 33.47 -8.11
N SER A 355 -20.62 33.48 -7.38
CA SER A 355 -19.92 34.72 -7.02
C SER A 355 -18.69 35.01 -7.86
N GLU A 356 -18.02 34.01 -8.39
CA GLU A 356 -16.78 34.24 -9.13
C GLU A 356 -16.46 33.10 -10.10
N MET A 357 -15.86 33.46 -11.22
CA MET A 357 -15.20 32.56 -12.15
C MET A 357 -13.78 33.07 -12.45
N ARG A 358 -12.81 32.20 -12.44
CA ARG A 358 -11.45 32.52 -12.84
C ARG A 358 -10.92 31.45 -13.77
N LEU A 359 -10.41 31.87 -14.91
CA LEU A 359 -9.64 30.99 -15.77
C LEU A 359 -8.26 30.79 -15.16
N PHE A 360 -7.65 29.65 -15.39
CA PHE A 360 -6.25 29.45 -14.97
C PHE A 360 -5.44 28.75 -16.04
N SER A 361 -4.13 28.98 -15.96
CA SER A 361 -3.13 28.18 -16.65
C SER A 361 -2.21 27.50 -15.63
N TYR A 362 -1.64 26.38 -16.03
CA TYR A 362 -0.54 25.78 -15.31
C TYR A 362 0.79 26.27 -15.86
N GLU A 363 1.75 26.53 -14.99
CA GLU A 363 3.14 26.55 -15.39
C GLU A 363 3.58 25.10 -15.55
N TYR A 364 3.81 24.67 -16.79
CA TYR A 364 4.23 23.31 -17.08
C TYR A 364 5.73 23.20 -17.13
N PHE A 365 6.28 22.22 -16.47
CA PHE A 365 7.69 21.88 -16.53
C PHE A 365 7.88 20.39 -16.78
N GLU A 366 9.05 20.02 -17.24
CA GLU A 366 9.43 18.62 -17.36
C GLU A 366 9.31 17.96 -16.00
N MET A 367 8.39 16.99 -15.91
CA MET A 367 7.98 16.52 -14.62
C MET A 367 8.69 15.35 -14.09
N GLY A 368 8.63 15.45 -12.83
CA GLY A 368 8.91 14.54 -11.78
C GLY A 368 8.84 13.09 -12.16
N THR A 369 9.99 12.45 -12.01
CA THR A 369 10.07 11.01 -11.97
C THR A 369 9.69 10.56 -10.57
N THR A 370 8.70 9.67 -10.44
CA THR A 370 8.48 8.96 -9.19
C THR A 370 9.34 7.72 -9.16
N TYR A 371 10.04 7.55 -8.06
CA TYR A 371 10.95 6.42 -7.86
C TYR A 371 10.39 5.45 -6.82
N GLY A 372 10.90 4.23 -6.82
CA GLY A 372 10.59 3.22 -5.83
C GLY A 372 10.64 1.81 -6.38
N GLY A 373 10.37 0.82 -5.54
CA GLY A 373 10.30 -0.58 -5.98
C GLY A 373 9.19 -0.83 -6.98
N LEU A 374 9.45 -1.71 -7.93
CA LEU A 374 8.47 -2.22 -8.88
C LEU A 374 7.96 -3.57 -8.40
N THR A 375 6.64 -3.76 -8.47
CA THR A 375 6.01 -5.05 -8.20
C THR A 375 5.45 -5.64 -9.48
N VAL A 376 5.87 -6.86 -9.77
CA VAL A 376 5.38 -7.67 -10.88
C VAL A 376 4.44 -8.71 -10.32
N THR A 377 3.22 -8.79 -10.86
CA THR A 377 2.19 -9.72 -10.38
C THR A 377 1.69 -10.56 -11.56
N PRO A 378 2.22 -11.77 -11.74
CA PRO A 378 1.78 -12.66 -12.82
C PRO A 378 0.35 -13.17 -12.56
N ALA A 379 -0.36 -13.50 -13.64
CA ALA A 379 -1.72 -14.06 -13.55
C ALA A 379 -1.77 -15.41 -12.82
N ASN A 380 -0.70 -16.19 -12.95
CA ASN A 380 -0.50 -17.46 -12.24
C ASN A 380 0.90 -17.46 -11.62
N ALA A 381 1.07 -18.18 -10.50
CA ALA A 381 2.37 -18.35 -9.89
C ALA A 381 3.38 -18.95 -10.89
N THR A 382 4.52 -18.30 -11.05
CA THR A 382 5.57 -18.69 -12.01
C THR A 382 6.95 -18.39 -11.45
N ASN A 383 7.93 -19.14 -11.94
CA ASN A 383 9.34 -18.88 -11.66
C ASN A 383 10.04 -18.03 -12.74
N GLU A 384 9.32 -17.69 -13.82
CA GLU A 384 9.85 -16.85 -14.90
C GLU A 384 9.03 -15.57 -15.04
N MET A 385 9.69 -14.42 -14.96
CA MET A 385 9.06 -13.11 -15.13
C MET A 385 9.96 -12.20 -15.94
N THR A 386 9.40 -11.58 -16.97
CA THR A 386 10.08 -10.57 -17.78
C THR A 386 9.59 -9.19 -17.40
N VAL A 387 10.51 -8.26 -17.16
CA VAL A 387 10.22 -6.95 -16.58
C VAL A 387 10.92 -5.86 -17.38
N ALA A 388 10.20 -4.76 -17.61
CA ALA A 388 10.78 -3.52 -18.09
C ALA A 388 11.29 -2.70 -16.89
N LEU A 389 12.58 -2.38 -16.86
CA LEU A 389 13.24 -1.65 -15.78
C LEU A 389 13.91 -0.40 -16.33
N ARG A 390 13.69 0.73 -15.66
CA ARG A 390 14.46 1.96 -15.87
C ARG A 390 15.04 2.42 -14.55
N ASN A 391 16.35 2.48 -14.44
CA ASN A 391 17.07 3.07 -13.32
C ASN A 391 17.76 4.35 -13.80
N GLU A 392 17.46 5.48 -13.17
CA GLU A 392 18.11 6.76 -13.50
C GLU A 392 19.45 6.97 -12.77
N ASN A 393 19.90 6.00 -11.98
CA ASN A 393 21.27 5.98 -11.49
C ASN A 393 22.19 5.56 -12.64
N ALA A 394 23.09 6.45 -13.04
CA ALA A 394 24.07 6.19 -14.10
C ALA A 394 25.19 5.22 -13.67
N SER A 395 25.32 4.96 -12.37
CA SER A 395 26.28 4.02 -11.79
C SER A 395 25.67 2.66 -11.55
N ALA A 396 26.51 1.66 -11.30
CA ALA A 396 26.06 0.35 -10.80
C ALA A 396 25.32 0.50 -9.46
N ASP A 397 24.31 -0.33 -9.26
CA ASP A 397 23.41 -0.29 -8.11
C ASP A 397 23.32 -1.66 -7.42
N THR A 398 22.79 -1.68 -6.19
CA THR A 398 22.42 -2.93 -5.53
C THR A 398 20.94 -3.18 -5.76
N TYR A 399 20.63 -4.24 -6.50
CA TYR A 399 19.26 -4.69 -6.70
C TYR A 399 18.87 -5.73 -5.68
N THR A 400 17.71 -5.54 -5.08
CA THR A 400 17.08 -6.52 -4.20
C THR A 400 15.77 -7.00 -4.81
N LEU A 401 15.67 -8.32 -4.93
CA LEU A 401 14.47 -9.00 -5.39
C LEU A 401 13.81 -9.69 -4.19
N THR A 402 12.49 -9.54 -4.08
CA THR A 402 11.68 -10.17 -3.04
C THR A 402 10.50 -10.87 -3.69
N ALA A 403 10.49 -12.19 -3.62
CA ALA A 403 9.44 -13.03 -4.20
C ALA A 403 8.50 -13.55 -3.12
N THR A 404 7.18 -13.51 -3.38
CA THR A 404 6.15 -14.04 -2.49
C THR A 404 5.63 -15.37 -3.02
N VAL A 405 5.61 -16.39 -2.18
CA VAL A 405 5.14 -17.74 -2.49
C VAL A 405 4.23 -18.24 -1.36
N GLY A 406 2.93 -18.34 -1.58
CA GLY A 406 1.99 -18.82 -0.57
C GLY A 406 2.00 -18.02 0.76
N GLY A 407 2.33 -16.72 0.70
CA GLY A 407 2.48 -15.87 1.88
C GLY A 407 3.89 -15.87 2.50
N ALA A 408 4.77 -16.77 2.07
CA ALA A 408 6.17 -16.80 2.48
C ALA A 408 7.04 -15.94 1.55
N THR A 409 8.15 -15.44 2.07
CA THR A 409 9.05 -14.53 1.36
C THR A 409 10.41 -15.18 1.10
N TYR A 410 10.88 -15.00 -0.15
CA TYR A 410 12.23 -15.32 -0.58
C TYR A 410 12.90 -14.02 -1.05
N SER A 411 14.19 -13.88 -0.81
CA SER A 411 14.93 -12.67 -1.18
C SER A 411 16.25 -13.00 -1.87
N PHE A 412 16.71 -12.06 -2.69
CA PHE A 412 18.03 -12.06 -3.30
C PHE A 412 18.52 -10.62 -3.42
N SER A 413 19.80 -10.39 -3.20
CA SER A 413 20.41 -9.08 -3.37
C SER A 413 21.75 -9.21 -4.07
N GLN A 414 22.01 -8.33 -5.04
CA GLN A 414 23.26 -8.28 -5.78
C GLN A 414 23.69 -6.84 -5.97
N SER A 415 24.93 -6.55 -5.58
CA SER A 415 25.59 -5.26 -5.80
C SER A 415 26.29 -5.19 -7.15
N ASP A 416 26.65 -3.99 -7.55
CA ASP A 416 27.42 -3.68 -8.75
C ASP A 416 26.74 -4.13 -10.06
N VAL A 417 25.41 -4.03 -10.10
CA VAL A 417 24.61 -4.38 -11.27
C VAL A 417 24.20 -3.12 -12.02
N THR A 418 24.36 -3.13 -13.34
CA THR A 418 23.86 -2.09 -14.24
C THR A 418 22.95 -2.72 -15.28
N PHE A 419 21.73 -2.20 -15.40
CA PHE A 419 20.81 -2.51 -16.48
C PHE A 419 20.78 -1.33 -17.46
N GLU A 420 21.43 -1.50 -18.60
CA GLU A 420 21.49 -0.49 -19.65
C GLU A 420 20.17 -0.43 -20.40
N ASN A 421 19.66 0.78 -20.66
CA ASN A 421 18.50 0.99 -21.53
C ASN A 421 18.73 0.39 -22.92
N GLY A 422 17.70 -0.21 -23.49
CA GLY A 422 17.76 -0.88 -24.79
C GLY A 422 18.41 -2.26 -24.79
N LYS A 423 18.79 -2.80 -23.62
CA LYS A 423 19.37 -4.13 -23.50
C LYS A 423 18.36 -5.15 -22.95
N TYR A 424 18.54 -6.40 -23.39
CA TYR A 424 17.86 -7.57 -22.85
C TYR A 424 18.81 -8.39 -21.98
N TYR A 425 18.31 -8.81 -20.82
CA TYR A 425 19.03 -9.64 -19.87
C TYR A 425 18.21 -10.88 -19.53
N ALA A 426 18.84 -12.05 -19.49
CA ALA A 426 18.24 -13.28 -18.95
C ALA A 426 19.08 -13.72 -17.74
N ILE A 427 18.47 -13.73 -16.57
CA ILE A 427 19.18 -13.92 -15.30
C ILE A 427 18.50 -15.01 -14.47
N THR A 428 19.26 -16.04 -14.09
CA THR A 428 18.82 -17.01 -13.09
C THR A 428 19.23 -16.53 -11.71
N VAL A 429 18.27 -16.43 -10.80
CA VAL A 429 18.46 -15.91 -9.44
C VAL A 429 18.27 -17.01 -8.42
N LYS A 430 19.26 -17.18 -7.53
CA LYS A 430 19.21 -18.11 -6.39
C LYS A 430 18.62 -17.41 -5.18
N MET A 431 17.31 -17.52 -5.01
CA MET A 431 16.55 -16.88 -3.95
C MET A 431 16.79 -17.55 -2.60
N GLN A 432 16.92 -16.75 -1.54
CA GLN A 432 17.09 -17.23 -0.17
C GLN A 432 15.76 -17.13 0.59
N PRO A 433 15.36 -18.19 1.31
CA PRO A 433 14.16 -18.14 2.14
C PRO A 433 14.34 -17.13 3.28
N LYS A 434 13.32 -16.34 3.56
CA LYS A 434 13.30 -15.47 4.73
C LYS A 434 13.15 -16.31 5.99
N LYS A 435 14.07 -16.10 6.93
CA LYS A 435 14.19 -16.92 8.13
C LYS A 435 13.49 -16.30 9.34
N VAL A 436 13.21 -17.14 10.32
CA VAL A 436 12.69 -16.74 11.64
C VAL A 436 13.70 -15.83 12.35
N SER A 437 13.22 -14.72 12.88
CA SER A 437 14.00 -13.77 13.69
C SER A 437 13.70 -13.88 15.18
N SER A 438 12.46 -14.28 15.55
CA SER A 438 12.06 -14.53 16.95
C SER A 438 10.89 -15.51 17.03
N ILE A 439 10.78 -16.17 18.18
CA ILE A 439 9.70 -17.07 18.56
C ILE A 439 9.17 -16.61 19.91
N THR A 440 7.86 -16.64 20.10
CA THR A 440 7.20 -16.38 21.38
C THR A 440 6.34 -17.58 21.75
N LEU A 441 6.47 -18.06 22.98
CA LEU A 441 5.66 -19.15 23.49
C LEU A 441 4.40 -18.63 24.20
N ASN A 442 3.40 -19.49 24.32
CA ASN A 442 2.17 -19.20 25.06
C ASN A 442 2.42 -19.10 26.58
N LYS A 443 3.51 -19.68 27.07
CA LYS A 443 3.92 -19.65 28.49
C LYS A 443 5.45 -19.57 28.62
N SER A 444 5.92 -18.74 29.55
CA SER A 444 7.34 -18.63 29.92
C SER A 444 7.73 -19.56 31.07
N SER A 445 6.74 -20.02 31.83
CA SER A 445 6.92 -20.99 32.91
C SER A 445 5.66 -21.83 33.12
N ILE A 446 5.83 -23.07 33.58
CA ILE A 446 4.76 -23.99 34.00
C ILE A 446 5.16 -24.73 35.24
N ASN A 447 4.15 -25.07 36.08
CA ASN A 447 4.28 -25.91 37.27
C ASN A 447 3.50 -27.20 37.04
N LEU A 448 4.13 -28.33 37.25
CA LEU A 448 3.54 -29.65 37.05
C LEU A 448 3.76 -30.51 38.28
N THR A 449 2.89 -31.51 38.48
CA THR A 449 3.13 -32.60 39.43
C THR A 449 3.59 -33.86 38.67
N ILE A 450 4.35 -34.70 39.30
CA ILE A 450 4.82 -35.96 38.69
C ILE A 450 3.63 -36.69 38.04
N GLY A 451 3.79 -37.15 36.79
CA GLY A 451 2.79 -37.84 35.98
C GLY A 451 1.81 -36.93 35.25
N SER A 452 1.79 -35.63 35.52
CA SER A 452 0.92 -34.70 34.77
C SER A 452 1.54 -34.23 33.45
N THR A 453 0.69 -33.81 32.52
CA THR A 453 1.12 -33.29 31.22
C THR A 453 0.57 -31.88 30.98
N GLN A 454 1.28 -31.09 30.16
CA GLN A 454 0.82 -29.81 29.65
C GLN A 454 1.44 -29.49 28.30
N THR A 455 0.60 -29.09 27.34
CA THR A 455 1.09 -28.70 26.00
C THR A 455 1.54 -27.24 25.99
N LEU A 456 2.76 -27.00 25.54
CA LEU A 456 3.29 -25.70 25.15
C LEU A 456 3.01 -25.47 23.67
N SER A 457 2.78 -24.23 23.30
CA SER A 457 2.58 -23.84 21.90
C SER A 457 3.32 -22.55 21.57
N VAL A 458 3.61 -22.40 20.29
CA VAL A 458 4.15 -21.14 19.77
C VAL A 458 2.97 -20.17 19.61
N SER A 459 3.02 -19.02 20.28
CA SER A 459 2.01 -17.97 20.18
C SER A 459 2.26 -17.04 18.99
N SER A 460 3.52 -16.80 18.66
CA SER A 460 3.90 -16.04 17.47
C SER A 460 5.31 -16.35 16.99
N VAL A 461 5.53 -16.17 15.69
CA VAL A 461 6.84 -16.23 15.03
C VAL A 461 7.01 -14.96 14.22
N ALA A 462 8.11 -14.27 14.35
CA ALA A 462 8.45 -13.13 13.51
C ALA A 462 9.63 -13.46 12.61
N PRO A 463 9.66 -12.91 11.39
CA PRO A 463 8.56 -12.18 10.74
C PRO A 463 7.45 -13.13 10.25
N ASP A 464 6.24 -12.61 10.05
CA ASP A 464 5.08 -13.40 9.65
C ASP A 464 5.23 -14.07 8.27
N ASP A 465 6.09 -13.53 7.43
CA ASP A 465 6.43 -14.03 6.09
C ASP A 465 7.69 -14.92 6.04
N ALA A 466 8.14 -15.44 7.19
CA ALA A 466 9.16 -16.48 7.22
C ALA A 466 8.68 -17.75 6.50
N VAL A 467 9.57 -18.38 5.73
CA VAL A 467 9.23 -19.53 4.87
C VAL A 467 8.86 -20.77 5.69
N ASP A 468 9.64 -21.07 6.72
CA ASP A 468 9.38 -22.17 7.64
C ASP A 468 9.27 -21.62 9.06
N LYS A 469 8.09 -21.76 9.66
CA LYS A 469 7.77 -21.33 11.02
C LYS A 469 7.67 -22.51 11.99
N SER A 470 7.96 -23.70 11.54
CA SER A 470 7.91 -24.89 12.37
C SER A 470 9.02 -24.87 13.41
N VAL A 471 8.76 -25.53 14.52
CA VAL A 471 9.74 -25.69 15.61
C VAL A 471 9.88 -27.14 16.01
N THR A 472 11.04 -27.45 16.58
CA THR A 472 11.29 -28.71 17.27
C THR A 472 11.48 -28.44 18.74
N TRP A 473 10.82 -29.24 19.60
CA TRP A 473 10.88 -29.08 21.04
C TRP A 473 11.94 -30.00 21.64
N SER A 474 12.59 -29.53 22.69
CA SER A 474 13.59 -30.31 23.46
C SER A 474 13.57 -29.95 24.94
N SER A 475 13.98 -30.87 25.79
CA SER A 475 14.18 -30.64 27.23
C SER A 475 15.67 -30.77 27.57
N ASN A 476 16.17 -29.87 28.42
CA ASN A 476 17.55 -29.95 28.94
C ASN A 476 17.70 -30.96 30.09
N ALA A 477 16.59 -31.44 30.67
CA ALA A 477 16.56 -32.35 31.81
C ALA A 477 15.42 -33.40 31.66
N THR A 478 15.59 -34.35 30.77
CA THR A 478 14.58 -35.39 30.46
C THR A 478 14.24 -36.30 31.64
N GLY A 479 15.12 -36.41 32.63
CA GLY A 479 14.83 -37.09 33.89
C GLY A 479 13.86 -36.33 34.80
N VAL A 480 13.65 -35.02 34.60
CA VAL A 480 12.72 -34.19 35.35
C VAL A 480 11.43 -33.95 34.52
N ALA A 481 11.58 -33.55 33.29
CA ALA A 481 10.45 -33.36 32.37
C ALA A 481 10.87 -33.72 30.95
N THR A 482 10.06 -34.48 30.25
CA THR A 482 10.19 -34.76 28.83
C THR A 482 9.27 -33.84 28.02
N VAL A 483 9.55 -33.71 26.73
CA VAL A 483 8.65 -33.00 25.79
C VAL A 483 8.57 -33.79 24.49
N ASP A 484 7.37 -33.91 23.93
CA ASP A 484 7.20 -34.43 22.57
C ASP A 484 7.77 -33.40 21.57
N PRO A 485 8.73 -33.83 20.72
CA PRO A 485 9.44 -32.89 19.84
C PRO A 485 8.58 -32.23 18.79
N THR A 486 7.40 -32.75 18.50
CA THR A 486 6.47 -32.28 17.45
C THR A 486 5.30 -31.52 18.04
N THR A 487 4.67 -32.06 19.10
CA THR A 487 3.43 -31.49 19.65
C THR A 487 3.67 -30.47 20.74
N GLY A 488 4.84 -30.47 21.38
CA GLY A 488 5.15 -29.61 22.52
C GLY A 488 4.47 -30.07 23.82
N GLU A 489 3.96 -31.32 23.90
CA GLU A 489 3.41 -31.89 25.12
C GLU A 489 4.53 -32.21 26.10
N VAL A 490 4.53 -31.54 27.22
CA VAL A 490 5.47 -31.72 28.32
C VAL A 490 4.92 -32.74 29.30
N THR A 491 5.71 -33.73 29.69
CA THR A 491 5.35 -34.73 30.69
C THR A 491 6.31 -34.62 31.89
N ALA A 492 5.75 -34.44 33.09
CA ALA A 492 6.51 -34.40 34.33
C ALA A 492 6.94 -35.81 34.78
N VAL A 493 8.24 -36.03 34.98
CA VAL A 493 8.86 -37.35 35.28
C VAL A 493 9.27 -37.47 36.72
N ALA A 494 10.02 -36.50 37.23
CA ALA A 494 10.52 -36.49 38.62
C ALA A 494 10.61 -35.04 39.13
N GLU A 495 10.63 -34.88 40.47
CA GLU A 495 10.80 -33.59 41.13
C GLU A 495 12.09 -32.88 40.66
N GLY A 496 11.95 -31.56 40.41
CA GLY A 496 13.07 -30.73 39.96
C GLY A 496 12.65 -29.62 39.00
N THR A 497 13.64 -29.08 38.31
CA THR A 497 13.43 -28.05 37.29
C THR A 497 14.00 -28.48 35.94
N ALA A 498 13.29 -28.15 34.88
CA ALA A 498 13.73 -28.35 33.50
C ALA A 498 13.46 -27.09 32.68
N THR A 499 14.21 -26.93 31.60
CA THR A 499 13.93 -25.92 30.57
C THR A 499 13.53 -26.63 29.29
N ILE A 500 12.34 -26.32 28.84
CA ILE A 500 11.86 -26.75 27.52
C ILE A 500 12.19 -25.66 26.53
N THR A 501 12.77 -26.05 25.39
CA THR A 501 13.22 -25.17 24.32
C THR A 501 12.51 -25.52 23.02
N ALA A 502 11.89 -24.51 22.41
CA ALA A 502 11.43 -24.56 21.02
C ALA A 502 12.53 -23.97 20.11
N THR A 503 12.97 -24.72 19.11
CA THR A 503 14.01 -24.29 18.15
C THR A 503 13.42 -24.24 16.75
N ALA A 504 13.59 -23.11 16.04
CA ALA A 504 13.16 -22.98 14.65
C ALA A 504 13.86 -23.99 13.73
N ASN A 505 13.08 -24.63 12.83
CA ASN A 505 13.59 -25.64 11.91
C ASN A 505 14.21 -25.06 10.63
N ASP A 506 14.03 -23.76 10.38
CA ASP A 506 14.52 -23.04 9.19
C ASP A 506 16.06 -22.81 9.16
N GLY A 507 16.77 -23.32 10.16
CA GLY A 507 18.20 -23.12 10.29
C GLY A 507 18.61 -21.69 10.70
N SER A 508 17.69 -20.89 11.25
CA SER A 508 18.00 -19.57 11.85
C SER A 508 18.70 -19.68 13.20
N GLY A 509 18.57 -20.83 13.88
CA GLY A 509 19.05 -21.05 15.23
C GLY A 509 18.27 -20.27 16.29
N LYS A 510 17.10 -19.72 15.97
CA LYS A 510 16.25 -18.98 16.91
C LYS A 510 15.53 -19.94 17.83
N THR A 511 15.47 -19.56 19.11
CA THR A 511 14.87 -20.38 20.18
C THR A 511 13.98 -19.54 21.08
N ALA A 512 13.03 -20.23 21.73
CA ALA A 512 12.28 -19.69 22.86
C ALA A 512 12.19 -20.77 23.94
N THR A 513 12.17 -20.36 25.22
CA THR A 513 12.22 -21.28 26.35
C THR A 513 11.06 -21.12 27.29
N CYS A 514 10.68 -22.23 27.93
CA CYS A 514 9.74 -22.28 29.05
C CYS A 514 10.40 -23.02 30.23
N SER A 515 10.36 -22.40 31.42
CA SER A 515 10.82 -23.04 32.65
C SER A 515 9.74 -23.99 33.18
N VAL A 516 10.10 -25.20 33.52
CA VAL A 516 9.20 -26.21 34.09
C VAL A 516 9.69 -26.55 35.51
N THR A 517 8.77 -26.40 36.47
CA THR A 517 9.01 -26.92 37.84
C THR A 517 8.09 -28.10 38.06
N VAL A 518 8.69 -29.24 38.42
CA VAL A 518 7.96 -30.46 38.75
C VAL A 518 7.98 -30.70 40.25
N TYR A 519 6.80 -30.89 40.80
CA TYR A 519 6.59 -31.16 42.21
C TYR A 519 6.20 -32.62 42.45
N PRO A 520 6.38 -33.15 43.68
CA PRO A 520 5.96 -34.52 44.05
C PRO A 520 4.48 -34.79 43.74
N GLU A 521 4.12 -36.03 43.57
CA GLU A 521 2.74 -36.48 43.41
C GLU A 521 1.90 -36.05 44.62
N GLY A 522 0.65 -35.63 44.37
CA GLY A 522 -0.25 -35.09 45.39
C GLY A 522 -0.07 -33.62 45.71
N THR A 523 0.99 -32.98 45.21
CA THR A 523 1.18 -31.51 45.35
C THR A 523 0.08 -30.75 44.59
N LYS A 524 -0.45 -29.70 45.21
CA LYS A 524 -1.36 -28.74 44.54
C LYS A 524 -0.64 -27.44 44.32
N VAL A 525 -0.82 -26.85 43.18
CA VAL A 525 -0.15 -25.60 42.79
C VAL A 525 -1.19 -24.55 42.39
N TRP A 526 -1.13 -23.40 43.03
CA TRP A 526 -1.93 -22.24 42.66
C TRP A 526 -1.00 -21.15 42.08
N ASP A 527 -1.31 -20.69 40.92
CA ASP A 527 -0.59 -19.58 40.25
C ASP A 527 -1.55 -18.75 39.40
N SER A 528 -1.05 -17.68 38.82
CA SER A 528 -1.86 -16.79 37.99
C SER A 528 -2.46 -17.46 36.75
N SER A 529 -1.92 -18.60 36.30
CA SER A 529 -2.42 -19.32 35.14
C SER A 529 -3.65 -20.16 35.43
N ASN A 530 -3.84 -20.54 36.67
CA ASN A 530 -4.94 -21.40 37.10
C ASN A 530 -5.86 -20.80 38.16
N CYS A 531 -5.53 -19.62 38.73
CA CYS A 531 -6.32 -18.89 39.72
C CYS A 531 -6.77 -17.51 39.24
N SER A 532 -6.97 -17.35 37.92
CA SER A 532 -7.42 -16.08 37.30
C SER A 532 -8.83 -15.65 37.68
N ASP A 533 -9.59 -16.54 38.32
CA ASP A 533 -10.98 -16.37 38.73
C ASP A 533 -11.13 -15.88 40.22
N ILE A 534 -10.03 -15.69 40.92
CA ILE A 534 -10.10 -15.10 42.29
C ILE A 534 -10.48 -13.63 42.18
N TYR A 535 -11.72 -13.32 42.48
CA TYR A 535 -12.20 -11.94 42.67
C TYR A 535 -12.99 -11.85 43.95
N VAL A 536 -12.60 -10.95 44.81
CA VAL A 536 -13.30 -10.76 46.09
C VAL A 536 -13.60 -9.29 46.31
N SER A 537 -14.86 -8.96 46.53
CA SER A 537 -15.30 -7.63 47.00
C SER A 537 -16.01 -7.77 48.34
N GLY A 538 -15.50 -7.11 49.39
CA GLY A 538 -16.13 -7.08 50.71
C GLY A 538 -15.19 -7.46 51.89
N THR A 539 -15.72 -7.49 53.10
CA THR A 539 -14.99 -7.75 54.35
C THR A 539 -14.69 -9.23 54.62
N TYR A 540 -15.20 -10.13 53.81
CA TYR A 540 -14.90 -11.56 53.85
C TYR A 540 -14.41 -12.03 52.48
N ALA A 541 -13.26 -12.70 52.49
CA ALA A 541 -12.75 -13.35 51.30
C ALA A 541 -12.52 -14.83 51.56
N SER A 542 -13.07 -15.69 50.70
CA SER A 542 -12.66 -17.08 50.61
C SER A 542 -12.59 -17.53 49.17
N TYR A 543 -11.59 -18.32 48.87
CA TYR A 543 -11.41 -18.92 47.54
C TYR A 543 -11.13 -20.41 47.72
N THR A 544 -11.90 -21.23 46.98
CA THR A 544 -11.74 -22.67 47.04
C THR A 544 -11.41 -23.20 45.65
N LYS A 545 -10.33 -23.94 45.56
CA LYS A 545 -9.94 -24.64 44.34
C LYS A 545 -9.30 -25.99 44.68
N GLU A 546 -9.68 -27.01 43.95
CA GLU A 546 -9.15 -28.37 44.08
C GLU A 546 -9.22 -28.90 45.51
N GLY A 547 -10.27 -28.53 46.26
CA GLY A 547 -10.49 -28.96 47.66
C GLY A 547 -9.66 -28.23 48.69
N ILE A 548 -8.90 -27.22 48.31
CA ILE A 548 -8.19 -26.31 49.23
C ILE A 548 -8.93 -24.97 49.28
N THR A 549 -9.16 -24.45 50.46
CA THR A 549 -9.79 -23.15 50.68
C THR A 549 -8.79 -22.22 51.37
N LEU A 550 -8.63 -21.03 50.79
CA LEU A 550 -8.00 -19.89 51.43
C LEU A 550 -9.10 -18.99 51.93
N SER A 551 -9.09 -18.67 53.21
CA SER A 551 -10.02 -17.75 53.84
C SER A 551 -9.25 -16.59 54.42
N ALA A 552 -9.73 -15.36 54.20
CA ALA A 552 -9.22 -14.18 54.91
C ALA A 552 -10.04 -13.93 56.20
N ASN A 553 -9.38 -13.50 57.25
CA ASN A 553 -10.05 -13.01 58.43
C ASN A 553 -10.72 -11.66 58.16
N ALA A 554 -11.62 -11.21 59.06
CA ALA A 554 -12.32 -9.96 58.88
C ALA A 554 -11.35 -8.80 58.57
N ASP A 555 -11.71 -7.99 57.58
CA ASP A 555 -10.94 -6.83 57.10
C ASP A 555 -9.75 -7.16 56.17
N GLU A 556 -9.52 -8.41 55.80
CA GLU A 556 -8.48 -8.81 54.86
C GLU A 556 -9.08 -9.28 53.52
N ILE A 557 -8.44 -8.88 52.40
CA ILE A 557 -8.94 -9.14 51.06
C ILE A 557 -7.79 -9.68 50.23
N PHE A 558 -8.06 -10.71 49.44
CA PHE A 558 -7.15 -11.18 48.41
C PHE A 558 -7.79 -11.17 47.03
N ALA A 559 -6.99 -10.92 46.02
CA ALA A 559 -7.44 -10.89 44.65
C ALA A 559 -6.33 -11.32 43.66
N THR A 560 -6.70 -11.81 42.51
CA THR A 560 -5.75 -11.96 41.42
C THR A 560 -5.67 -10.67 40.62
N TRP A 561 -4.46 -10.27 40.25
CA TRP A 561 -4.22 -9.15 39.35
C TRP A 561 -3.75 -9.68 37.97
N ASN A 562 -4.49 -9.30 36.94
CA ASN A 562 -4.13 -9.58 35.56
C ASN A 562 -3.67 -8.28 34.86
N SER A 563 -2.90 -7.43 35.51
CA SER A 563 -2.29 -6.26 34.89
C SER A 563 -0.84 -6.57 34.53
N GLY A 564 -0.39 -6.18 33.34
CA GLY A 564 0.91 -6.52 32.76
C GLY A 564 2.17 -6.18 33.55
N TYR A 565 2.04 -5.71 34.78
CA TYR A 565 3.16 -5.43 35.70
C TYR A 565 3.27 -6.43 36.87
N TYR A 566 2.18 -7.01 37.34
CA TYR A 566 2.16 -7.96 38.47
C TYR A 566 1.15 -9.07 38.20
N SER A 567 1.60 -10.21 37.73
CA SER A 567 0.78 -11.41 37.63
C SER A 567 0.96 -12.25 38.90
N GLY A 568 -0.10 -12.46 39.65
CA GLY A 568 -0.04 -13.26 40.87
C GLY A 568 -1.30 -13.12 41.75
N ILE A 569 -1.31 -13.81 42.87
CA ILE A 569 -2.33 -13.68 43.90
C ILE A 569 -1.90 -12.58 44.85
N SER A 570 -2.65 -11.48 44.91
CA SER A 570 -2.36 -10.40 45.86
C SER A 570 -3.05 -10.62 47.16
N PHE A 571 -2.30 -10.53 48.24
CA PHE A 571 -2.78 -10.53 49.62
C PHE A 571 -2.81 -9.07 50.12
N ASN A 572 -4.00 -8.58 50.41
CA ASN A 572 -4.20 -7.25 50.98
C ASN A 572 -4.65 -7.37 52.42
N ALA A 573 -3.81 -6.97 53.38
CA ALA A 573 -4.13 -6.93 54.78
C ALA A 573 -4.19 -5.48 55.25
N TYR A 574 -5.35 -5.04 55.75
CA TYR A 574 -5.55 -3.67 56.22
C TYR A 574 -5.46 -3.54 57.74
N LYS A 575 -5.50 -4.65 58.48
CA LYS A 575 -5.41 -4.72 59.95
C LYS A 575 -4.73 -6.03 60.38
N SER A 576 -4.38 -6.09 61.68
CA SER A 576 -3.89 -7.34 62.27
C SER A 576 -4.92 -8.46 62.14
N GLY A 577 -4.59 -9.47 61.43
CA GLY A 577 -5.43 -10.62 61.13
C GLY A 577 -4.59 -11.72 60.50
N GLY A 578 -5.17 -12.43 59.57
CA GLY A 578 -4.45 -13.46 58.85
C GLY A 578 -5.28 -14.16 57.79
N PHE A 579 -4.65 -15.06 57.13
CA PHE A 579 -5.27 -15.96 56.17
C PHE A 579 -5.20 -17.39 56.67
N THR A 580 -6.25 -18.15 56.45
CA THR A 580 -6.31 -19.56 56.83
C THR A 580 -6.37 -20.42 55.57
N PHE A 581 -5.41 -21.30 55.42
CA PHE A 581 -5.47 -22.38 54.43
C PHE A 581 -6.12 -23.59 55.09
N SER A 582 -7.19 -24.10 54.49
CA SER A 582 -7.85 -25.33 54.93
C SER A 582 -8.12 -26.22 53.73
N ASN A 583 -8.27 -27.52 53.95
CA ASN A 583 -8.66 -28.42 52.86
C ASN A 583 -9.73 -29.42 53.30
N THR A 584 -10.54 -29.81 52.35
CA THR A 584 -11.57 -30.86 52.49
C THR A 584 -11.11 -32.22 51.97
N LEU A 585 -9.84 -32.32 51.57
CA LEU A 585 -9.23 -33.55 51.11
C LEU A 585 -8.95 -34.46 52.27
N SER A 586 -8.94 -35.77 52.05
CA SER A 586 -8.60 -36.74 53.10
C SER A 586 -7.09 -36.78 53.42
N LYS A 587 -6.37 -35.69 53.11
CA LYS A 587 -4.93 -35.52 53.28
C LYS A 587 -4.61 -34.28 54.06
N ASN A 588 -3.51 -34.25 54.80
CA ASN A 588 -3.08 -33.08 55.57
C ASN A 588 -2.00 -32.33 54.79
N PHE A 589 -1.92 -31.00 54.98
CA PHE A 589 -0.76 -30.21 54.56
C PHE A 589 0.47 -30.68 55.33
N THR A 590 1.55 -30.94 54.59
CA THR A 590 2.87 -31.21 55.17
C THR A 590 3.84 -30.05 54.96
N LYS A 591 3.60 -29.24 53.95
CA LYS A 591 4.32 -28.01 53.64
C LYS A 591 3.43 -27.08 52.77
N ILE A 592 3.52 -25.78 53.00
CA ILE A 592 2.99 -24.77 52.07
C ILE A 592 4.14 -23.84 51.68
N GLU A 593 4.33 -23.64 50.40
CA GLU A 593 5.39 -22.76 49.89
C GLU A 593 4.79 -21.67 49.00
N MET A 594 4.99 -20.42 49.38
CA MET A 594 4.58 -19.27 48.56
C MET A 594 5.82 -18.61 47.95
N THR A 595 5.81 -18.41 46.65
CA THR A 595 6.83 -17.65 45.94
C THR A 595 6.29 -16.25 45.69
N LEU A 596 6.99 -15.22 46.13
CA LEU A 596 6.60 -13.82 46.01
C LEU A 596 7.21 -13.20 44.74
N ASN A 597 6.59 -12.12 44.24
CA ASN A 597 7.12 -11.34 43.11
C ASN A 597 8.24 -10.35 43.51
N GLY A 598 8.47 -10.14 44.80
CA GLY A 598 9.47 -9.25 45.38
C GLY A 598 9.80 -9.60 46.80
N PRO A 599 10.68 -8.84 47.49
CA PRO A 599 10.93 -9.02 48.90
C PRO A 599 9.63 -8.81 49.70
N ALA A 600 9.41 -9.69 50.68
CA ALA A 600 8.22 -9.58 51.51
C ALA A 600 8.25 -8.30 52.34
N GLY A 601 7.15 -7.52 52.26
CA GLY A 601 6.88 -6.39 53.17
C GLY A 601 6.30 -6.82 54.53
N TRP A 602 6.14 -8.14 54.74
CA TRP A 602 5.52 -8.69 55.94
C TRP A 602 6.48 -8.71 57.13
N ASP A 603 5.95 -8.46 58.31
CA ASP A 603 6.71 -8.70 59.53
C ASP A 603 6.91 -10.21 59.77
N MET A 604 8.10 -10.69 59.37
CA MET A 604 8.45 -12.10 59.41
C MET A 604 8.40 -12.70 60.82
N ALA A 605 8.51 -11.85 61.90
CA ALA A 605 8.41 -12.30 63.28
C ALA A 605 6.97 -12.70 63.68
N THR A 606 5.98 -12.31 62.91
CA THR A 606 4.56 -12.50 63.25
C THR A 606 3.83 -13.50 62.34
N LEU A 607 4.52 -14.17 61.44
CA LEU A 607 3.90 -15.10 60.46
C LEU A 607 3.14 -16.30 61.08
N GLY A 608 3.34 -16.56 62.35
CA GLY A 608 2.73 -17.70 63.03
C GLY A 608 3.65 -18.94 63.08
N THR A 609 3.17 -19.98 63.78
CA THR A 609 3.97 -21.21 64.01
C THR A 609 4.20 -21.96 62.72
N GLY A 610 5.44 -22.40 62.48
CA GLY A 610 5.84 -23.19 61.32
C GLY A 610 6.21 -22.36 60.11
N TRP A 611 5.98 -21.08 60.05
CA TRP A 611 6.31 -20.22 58.92
C TRP A 611 7.77 -19.70 59.01
N SER A 612 8.38 -19.58 57.81
CA SER A 612 9.72 -19.00 57.62
C SER A 612 9.80 -18.26 56.33
N TYR A 613 10.70 -17.28 56.25
CA TYR A 613 11.00 -16.53 55.02
C TYR A 613 12.42 -16.78 54.57
N SER A 614 12.62 -16.86 53.29
CA SER A 614 13.93 -16.97 52.67
C SER A 614 14.00 -16.15 51.39
N GLU A 615 15.18 -15.59 51.12
CA GLU A 615 15.40 -14.82 49.87
C GLU A 615 16.75 -15.17 49.25
N ASP A 616 16.76 -15.18 47.93
CA ASP A 616 17.97 -15.18 47.11
C ASP A 616 17.91 -13.96 46.19
N THR A 617 18.38 -12.83 46.68
CA THR A 617 18.32 -11.55 45.97
C THR A 617 19.10 -11.56 44.65
N MET A 618 20.15 -12.39 44.53
CA MET A 618 20.89 -12.53 43.27
C MET A 618 20.09 -13.24 42.17
N LYS A 619 19.13 -14.07 42.56
CA LYS A 619 18.23 -14.78 41.64
C LYS A 619 16.83 -14.16 41.59
N GLY A 620 16.55 -13.16 42.43
CA GLY A 620 15.21 -12.58 42.56
C GLY A 620 14.18 -13.58 43.10
N ILE A 621 14.59 -14.49 43.99
CA ILE A 621 13.72 -15.51 44.56
C ILE A 621 13.39 -15.12 45.99
N TYR A 622 12.10 -14.98 46.28
CA TYR A 622 11.55 -14.64 47.60
C TYR A 622 10.50 -15.68 47.96
N LYS A 623 10.64 -16.34 49.12
CA LYS A 623 9.78 -17.43 49.55
C LYS A 623 9.32 -17.29 50.98
N VAL A 624 8.04 -17.61 51.22
CA VAL A 624 7.46 -17.84 52.54
C VAL A 624 7.04 -19.30 52.60
N THR A 625 7.55 -20.03 53.56
CA THR A 625 7.35 -21.47 53.67
C THR A 625 6.81 -21.83 55.05
N TRP A 626 5.72 -22.59 55.06
CA TRP A 626 5.26 -23.29 56.26
C TRP A 626 5.70 -24.74 56.25
N THR A 627 6.17 -25.20 57.43
CA THR A 627 6.53 -26.61 57.68
C THR A 627 6.32 -26.88 59.15
N ASP A 628 5.36 -27.72 59.50
CA ASP A 628 5.09 -28.13 60.89
C ASP A 628 4.44 -29.53 60.86
N THR A 629 3.91 -29.96 61.99
CA THR A 629 3.14 -31.18 62.11
C THR A 629 1.98 -31.19 61.12
N ALA A 630 1.82 -32.26 60.35
CA ALA A 630 0.82 -32.37 59.32
C ALA A 630 -0.63 -32.05 59.82
N THR A 631 -1.30 -31.10 59.18
CA THR A 631 -2.63 -30.64 59.56
C THR A 631 -3.47 -30.29 58.31
N ASN A 632 -4.79 -30.30 58.47
CA ASN A 632 -5.71 -29.87 57.39
C ASN A 632 -6.02 -28.35 57.44
N THR A 633 -5.47 -27.62 58.39
CA THR A 633 -5.67 -26.17 58.56
C THR A 633 -4.35 -25.52 58.95
N VAL A 634 -3.95 -24.49 58.23
CA VAL A 634 -2.73 -23.70 58.49
C VAL A 634 -3.06 -22.21 58.48
N ASP A 635 -2.72 -21.54 59.55
CA ASP A 635 -2.91 -20.09 59.65
C ASP A 635 -1.61 -19.35 59.29
N LEU A 636 -1.74 -18.36 58.40
CA LEU A 636 -0.74 -17.36 58.12
C LEU A 636 -1.14 -16.06 58.78
N LEU A 637 -0.48 -15.72 59.86
CA LEU A 637 -0.75 -14.47 60.58
C LEU A 637 -0.04 -13.31 59.90
N THR A 638 -0.70 -12.18 59.87
CA THR A 638 -0.18 -10.95 59.32
C THR A 638 -0.10 -9.90 60.44
N GLY A 639 1.00 -9.19 60.58
CA GLY A 639 1.19 -8.17 61.62
C GLY A 639 0.38 -6.89 61.38
N ALA A 640 0.27 -6.04 62.40
CA ALA A 640 -0.60 -4.87 62.41
C ALA A 640 -0.27 -3.77 61.38
N ASP A 641 0.93 -3.75 60.82
CA ASP A 641 1.43 -2.68 59.95
C ASP A 641 1.75 -3.18 58.51
N MET A 642 1.04 -4.18 58.02
CA MET A 642 1.35 -4.78 56.75
C MET A 642 0.87 -3.98 55.55
N PHE A 643 1.71 -3.97 54.51
CA PHE A 643 1.51 -3.21 53.29
C PHE A 643 0.38 -3.75 52.43
N ASN A 644 -0.33 -2.83 51.80
CA ASN A 644 -1.24 -3.12 50.69
C ASN A 644 -0.47 -3.81 49.56
N GLY A 645 -0.82 -5.03 49.23
CA GLY A 645 -0.54 -5.58 47.89
C GLY A 645 0.67 -6.48 47.77
N GLU A 646 0.98 -7.31 48.79
CA GLU A 646 1.93 -8.39 48.55
C GLU A 646 1.43 -9.32 47.43
N SER A 647 2.24 -9.45 46.40
CA SER A 647 1.90 -10.26 45.23
C SER A 647 2.62 -11.61 45.29
N VAL A 648 1.83 -12.66 45.39
CA VAL A 648 2.30 -14.05 45.39
C VAL A 648 2.25 -14.61 44.00
N LYS A 649 3.39 -15.00 43.47
CA LYS A 649 3.52 -15.60 42.13
C LYS A 649 2.91 -17.01 42.06
N SER A 650 3.14 -17.80 43.11
CA SER A 650 2.57 -19.14 43.22
C SER A 650 2.48 -19.61 44.67
N ILE A 651 1.52 -20.46 44.97
CA ILE A 651 1.41 -21.20 46.23
C ILE A 651 1.42 -22.69 45.92
N VAL A 652 2.30 -23.41 46.59
CA VAL A 652 2.46 -24.86 46.42
C VAL A 652 2.08 -25.55 47.72
N PHE A 653 1.11 -26.44 47.68
CA PHE A 653 0.62 -27.22 48.79
C PHE A 653 1.13 -28.67 48.66
N PHE A 654 1.99 -29.07 49.57
CA PHE A 654 2.47 -30.44 49.70
C PHE A 654 1.53 -31.17 50.68
N MET A 655 1.00 -32.29 50.25
CA MET A 655 0.01 -33.06 51.00
C MET A 655 0.61 -34.37 51.49
N SER A 656 0.13 -34.88 52.65
CA SER A 656 0.43 -36.25 53.08
C SER A 656 -0.08 -37.27 52.04
N GLU A 657 0.64 -38.37 51.91
CA GLU A 657 0.18 -39.50 51.10
C GLU A 657 -1.18 -40.08 51.51
#